data_f83800517a95457af1a78820c4c9110d
#
_entry.id   f83800517a95457af1a78820c4c9110d
#
_cell.length_a   1.000
_cell.length_b   1.000
_cell.length_c   1.000
_cell.angle_alpha   90.00
_cell.angle_beta   90.00
_cell.angle_gamma   90.00
#
_symmetry.space_group_name_H-M   'P 1'
#
loop_
_entity.id
_entity.type
_entity.pdbx_description
1 polymer ?
#
loop_
_entity_poly.entity_id
_entity_poly.type
_entity_poly.pdbx_seq_one_letter_code
_entity_poly.pdbx_strand_id
1 'polypeptide(L)'
;MPQTRCVGTTIGRRIEGQADGLVGRDPERATLRRLLDEDGPLVVFVHGIAGVGKSALVRAFATEARARGAIVLQFDGGAIEPTERGFVAGLVGAIGGDASGPGEAAARLAGLGERVVLVLDAYEVLRPLDPWLRETFVPVLGDNVRLVLAGREPPMKGWSGAMGGLFRTLMLANLPRHDAELLLGRAGIAVADADRINRLAHGHPLSLQLAASAVLASPNVDREASTVSAMVGELTELYLARLDAPTRQALDAAAVVRRPTLSLLGAMLPDAAPQDVLERLRSLPFVDVGQDGLIVHETVRDVVAAFLRSSDPDRSRRYRVAAWRQLRDEVARASSHEMWRYTADLLYLLENPMIREAFFPTTAHHYFVDAAQADDGAAIEEIARTQEPASSAVLAAWWRRLPRAFRMARDQSGAAVGFYVVAEMDDLTHALLEEDPIARQCRDHLRRSPVPCGRRVLFDRIEVATGADPSPIQAAILLDLKRMYLELRPDLRRVYTVDRERVEPGSTWAQLFIEPLPGAPVQLEGVAYHAAMLDLGPASVDGWLARVVASELQIEDDSILDVAQRQLVLGGRRIDLSKLEFEVLNLLCQHPGRVVERSALLRDVWGYDDTGGSNVIESVIVSLRRKLGDRATEIETVRGVGYRFSSTV
;
A
#
# COMPACT_ATOMS: atom_id res chain seq x y z
N MET A 1 -15.17 3.82 56.72
CA MET A 1 -14.56 2.78 55.84
C MET A 1 -14.47 3.34 54.44
N PRO A 2 -13.29 3.63 53.88
CA PRO A 2 -13.13 4.14 52.54
C PRO A 2 -13.23 3.00 51.53
N GLN A 3 -14.09 3.13 50.54
CA GLN A 3 -14.23 2.24 49.41
C GLN A 3 -12.98 2.28 48.53
N THR A 4 -12.26 1.17 48.48
CA THR A 4 -11.13 0.94 47.57
C THR A 4 -11.68 0.88 46.12
N ARG A 5 -11.50 1.95 45.35
CA ARG A 5 -11.71 1.92 43.89
C ARG A 5 -10.69 0.98 43.27
N CYS A 6 -11.12 -0.16 42.76
CA CYS A 6 -10.34 -0.95 41.83
C CYS A 6 -10.08 -0.10 40.58
N VAL A 7 -8.86 0.42 40.43
CA VAL A 7 -8.39 1.04 39.19
C VAL A 7 -8.11 -0.10 38.22
N GLY A 8 -9.10 -0.40 37.36
CA GLY A 8 -8.93 -1.37 36.27
C GLY A 8 -7.78 -0.95 35.38
N THR A 9 -6.86 -1.85 35.12
CA THR A 9 -5.73 -1.66 34.20
C THR A 9 -6.31 -1.45 32.80
N THR A 10 -6.13 -0.29 32.21
CA THR A 10 -6.57 0.00 30.83
C THR A 10 -5.76 -0.83 29.84
N ILE A 11 -6.34 -1.11 28.65
CA ILE A 11 -5.63 -1.81 27.56
C ILE A 11 -4.32 -1.09 27.22
N GLY A 12 -4.30 0.25 27.25
CA GLY A 12 -3.09 1.05 27.09
C GLY A 12 -1.98 0.70 28.09
N ARG A 13 -2.31 0.52 29.39
CA ARG A 13 -1.32 0.11 30.39
C ARG A 13 -0.81 -1.32 30.21
N ARG A 14 -1.60 -2.21 29.61
CA ARG A 14 -1.13 -3.57 29.26
C ARG A 14 -0.19 -3.54 28.04
N ILE A 15 -0.42 -2.65 27.08
CA ILE A 15 0.48 -2.41 25.95
C ILE A 15 1.79 -1.78 26.44
N GLU A 16 1.71 -0.84 27.39
CA GLU A 16 2.87 -0.24 28.07
C GLU A 16 3.68 -1.26 28.86
N GLY A 17 3.06 -2.22 29.53
CA GLY A 17 3.75 -3.30 30.25
C GLY A 17 4.55 -4.26 29.36
N GLN A 18 4.27 -4.33 28.05
CA GLN A 18 5.11 -5.05 27.09
C GLN A 18 6.37 -4.27 26.72
N ALA A 19 6.40 -2.95 26.89
CA ALA A 19 7.59 -2.12 26.68
C ALA A 19 8.70 -2.38 27.72
N ASP A 20 8.35 -2.86 28.91
CA ASP A 20 9.31 -3.29 29.97
C ASP A 20 10.07 -4.58 29.60
N GLY A 21 9.67 -5.24 28.50
CA GLY A 21 10.31 -6.47 28.01
C GLY A 21 11.59 -6.27 27.19
N LEU A 22 11.95 -5.05 26.81
CA LEU A 22 13.17 -4.80 26.02
C LEU A 22 14.42 -5.16 26.82
N VAL A 23 15.26 -6.02 26.27
CA VAL A 23 16.53 -6.45 26.86
C VAL A 23 17.67 -5.78 26.14
N GLY A 24 18.62 -5.22 26.89
CA GLY A 24 19.74 -4.50 26.33
C GLY A 24 19.32 -3.18 25.67
N ARG A 25 20.08 -2.74 24.68
CA ARG A 25 19.81 -1.52 23.90
C ARG A 25 19.96 -0.23 24.70
N ASP A 26 20.73 -0.23 25.80
CA ASP A 26 20.92 0.97 26.59
C ASP A 26 21.62 2.11 25.84
N PRO A 27 22.65 1.87 24.99
CA PRO A 27 23.26 2.90 24.15
C PRO A 27 22.26 3.48 23.12
N GLU A 28 21.46 2.63 22.50
CA GLU A 28 20.45 3.03 21.52
C GLU A 28 19.32 3.83 22.19
N ARG A 29 18.85 3.37 23.35
CA ARG A 29 17.88 4.11 24.17
C ARG A 29 18.43 5.46 24.59
N ALA A 30 19.69 5.53 25.01
CA ALA A 30 20.35 6.79 25.37
C ALA A 30 20.39 7.78 24.20
N THR A 31 20.65 7.27 22.98
CA THR A 31 20.62 8.07 21.74
C THR A 31 19.22 8.62 21.46
N LEU A 32 18.17 7.80 21.60
CA LEU A 32 16.78 8.25 21.42
C LEU A 32 16.34 9.23 22.53
N ARG A 33 16.81 9.06 23.77
CA ARG A 33 16.54 10.02 24.86
C ARG A 33 17.03 11.42 24.57
N ARG A 34 18.15 11.54 23.85
CA ARG A 34 18.70 12.84 23.45
C ARG A 34 17.79 13.64 22.51
N LEU A 35 16.85 13.00 21.81
CA LEU A 35 15.79 13.70 21.08
C LEU A 35 14.93 14.58 22.00
N LEU A 36 14.83 14.22 23.27
CA LEU A 36 14.02 14.95 24.24
C LEU A 36 14.79 16.11 24.91
N ASP A 37 16.09 16.23 24.65
CA ASP A 37 16.91 17.34 25.16
C ASP A 37 16.78 18.56 24.24
N GLU A 38 16.97 19.76 24.77
CA GLU A 38 16.87 21.02 24.01
C GLU A 38 17.91 21.10 22.88
N ASP A 39 19.15 20.71 23.19
CA ASP A 39 20.28 20.69 22.26
C ASP A 39 20.40 19.35 21.52
N GLY A 40 19.38 18.49 21.59
CA GLY A 40 19.38 17.17 21.00
C GLY A 40 19.12 17.20 19.48
N PRO A 41 19.30 16.06 18.79
CA PRO A 41 18.94 15.95 17.39
C PRO A 41 17.42 16.13 17.21
N LEU A 42 17.00 16.67 16.08
CA LEU A 42 15.58 16.78 15.72
C LEU A 42 15.05 15.52 15.05
N VAL A 43 15.92 14.82 14.34
CA VAL A 43 15.57 13.60 13.60
C VAL A 43 16.55 12.47 13.95
N VAL A 44 16.01 11.30 14.31
CA VAL A 44 16.78 10.05 14.45
C VAL A 44 16.23 9.02 13.50
N PHE A 45 17.11 8.45 12.69
CA PHE A 45 16.79 7.35 11.77
C PHE A 45 17.33 6.04 12.33
N VAL A 46 16.43 5.16 12.76
CA VAL A 46 16.74 3.82 13.29
C VAL A 46 16.66 2.82 12.13
N HIS A 47 17.75 2.09 11.88
CA HIS A 47 17.71 1.09 10.81
C HIS A 47 18.38 -0.22 11.22
N GLY A 48 18.07 -1.31 10.48
CA GLY A 48 18.62 -2.64 10.71
C GLY A 48 17.74 -3.73 10.16
N ILE A 49 18.25 -4.94 10.07
CA ILE A 49 17.56 -6.08 9.46
C ILE A 49 16.21 -6.37 10.11
N ALA A 50 15.36 -7.13 9.39
CA ALA A 50 14.06 -7.56 9.92
C ALA A 50 14.24 -8.41 11.20
N GLY A 51 13.38 -8.22 12.21
CA GLY A 51 13.45 -8.98 13.46
C GLY A 51 14.53 -8.55 14.47
N VAL A 52 15.35 -7.53 14.15
CA VAL A 52 16.44 -7.05 15.05
C VAL A 52 15.93 -6.25 16.24
N GLY A 53 14.64 -5.90 16.30
CA GLY A 53 14.00 -5.24 17.43
C GLY A 53 13.79 -3.72 17.27
N LYS A 54 13.75 -3.17 16.03
CA LYS A 54 13.49 -1.74 15.77
C LYS A 54 12.19 -1.26 16.41
N SER A 55 11.08 -1.90 16.06
CA SER A 55 9.74 -1.54 16.57
C SER A 55 9.65 -1.68 18.09
N ALA A 56 10.34 -2.67 18.69
CA ALA A 56 10.40 -2.83 20.14
C ALA A 56 11.16 -1.66 20.80
N LEU A 57 12.31 -1.26 20.25
CA LEU A 57 13.08 -0.11 20.71
C LEU A 57 12.27 1.18 20.62
N VAL A 58 11.62 1.42 19.49
CA VAL A 58 10.83 2.64 19.26
C VAL A 58 9.61 2.69 20.18
N ARG A 59 8.93 1.56 20.42
CA ARG A 59 7.83 1.47 21.41
C ARG A 59 8.31 1.77 22.84
N ALA A 60 9.46 1.22 23.25
CA ALA A 60 10.04 1.51 24.56
C ALA A 60 10.39 2.99 24.71
N PHE A 61 10.99 3.60 23.68
CA PHE A 61 11.25 5.04 23.65
C PHE A 61 9.95 5.86 23.72
N ALA A 62 8.92 5.49 22.95
CA ALA A 62 7.64 6.19 22.97
C ALA A 62 6.99 6.19 24.36
N THR A 63 7.05 5.06 25.08
CA THR A 63 6.60 4.97 26.47
C THR A 63 7.40 5.87 27.39
N GLU A 64 8.72 5.89 27.25
CA GLU A 64 9.59 6.76 28.03
C GLU A 64 9.38 8.25 27.73
N ALA A 65 9.18 8.60 26.45
CA ALA A 65 8.89 9.98 26.04
C ALA A 65 7.57 10.49 26.63
N ARG A 66 6.51 9.65 26.61
CA ARG A 66 5.23 9.97 27.27
C ARG A 66 5.38 10.16 28.78
N ALA A 67 6.15 9.30 29.43
CA ALA A 67 6.44 9.42 30.87
C ALA A 67 7.18 10.73 31.22
N ARG A 68 7.89 11.32 30.24
CA ARG A 68 8.55 12.63 30.36
C ARG A 68 7.69 13.82 29.90
N GLY A 69 6.41 13.59 29.65
CA GLY A 69 5.43 14.62 29.25
C GLY A 69 5.38 14.95 27.77
N ALA A 70 6.08 14.21 26.90
CA ALA A 70 5.96 14.41 25.46
C ALA A 70 4.67 13.80 24.90
N ILE A 71 4.06 14.48 23.94
CA ILE A 71 2.97 13.92 23.13
C ILE A 71 3.60 13.07 22.03
N VAL A 72 3.26 11.78 21.99
CA VAL A 72 3.84 10.85 21.04
C VAL A 72 2.76 10.33 20.08
N LEU A 73 2.96 10.61 18.79
CA LEU A 73 2.20 10.07 17.68
C LEU A 73 3.02 8.99 17.00
N GLN A 74 2.44 7.81 16.86
CA GLN A 74 3.10 6.67 16.22
C GLN A 74 2.29 6.21 15.01
N PHE A 75 2.96 6.06 13.88
CA PHE A 75 2.39 5.57 12.64
C PHE A 75 3.18 4.37 12.13
N ASP A 76 2.46 3.37 11.65
CA ASP A 76 2.98 2.33 10.78
C ASP A 76 2.97 2.86 9.34
N GLY A 77 4.11 2.91 8.69
CA GLY A 77 4.23 3.36 7.28
C GLY A 77 3.28 2.63 6.34
N GLY A 78 3.02 1.34 6.60
CA GLY A 78 2.02 0.59 5.82
C GLY A 78 0.57 1.04 6.00
N ALA A 79 0.27 1.79 7.08
CA ALA A 79 -1.06 2.34 7.32
C ALA A 79 -1.26 3.73 6.70
N ILE A 80 -0.17 4.37 6.25
CA ILE A 80 -0.21 5.68 5.58
C ILE A 80 -0.16 5.47 4.07
N GLU A 81 -1.02 6.14 3.33
CA GLU A 81 -0.91 6.20 1.87
C GLU A 81 0.42 6.87 1.50
N PRO A 82 1.26 6.22 0.66
CA PRO A 82 2.59 6.75 0.32
C PRO A 82 2.50 7.87 -0.72
N THR A 83 1.64 8.87 -0.46
CA THR A 83 1.48 10.11 -1.24
C THR A 83 1.55 11.31 -0.30
N GLU A 84 1.91 12.49 -0.83
CA GLU A 84 1.97 13.72 -0.05
C GLU A 84 0.64 14.03 0.63
N ARG A 85 -0.45 13.95 -0.14
CA ARG A 85 -1.81 14.15 0.35
C ARG A 85 -2.17 13.09 1.40
N GLY A 86 -1.85 11.82 1.13
CA GLY A 86 -2.16 10.71 2.04
C GLY A 86 -1.41 10.82 3.36
N PHE A 87 -0.14 11.26 3.34
CA PHE A 87 0.63 11.52 4.54
C PHE A 87 0.01 12.63 5.39
N VAL A 88 -0.31 13.78 4.76
CA VAL A 88 -0.97 14.91 5.46
C VAL A 88 -2.32 14.47 6.01
N ALA A 89 -3.14 13.78 5.23
CA ALA A 89 -4.45 13.29 5.67
C ALA A 89 -4.34 12.29 6.83
N GLY A 90 -3.38 11.35 6.78
CA GLY A 90 -3.11 10.40 7.87
C GLY A 90 -2.70 11.09 9.16
N LEU A 91 -1.82 12.10 9.06
CA LEU A 91 -1.40 12.90 10.20
C LEU A 91 -2.57 13.68 10.81
N VAL A 92 -3.32 14.40 9.98
CA VAL A 92 -4.49 15.20 10.40
C VAL A 92 -5.60 14.31 10.98
N GLY A 93 -5.84 13.14 10.40
CA GLY A 93 -6.79 12.17 10.94
C GLY A 93 -6.46 11.73 12.38
N ALA A 94 -5.18 11.66 12.73
CA ALA A 94 -4.75 11.30 14.08
C ALA A 94 -4.81 12.45 15.09
N ILE A 95 -4.61 13.71 14.63
CA ILE A 95 -4.57 14.89 15.53
C ILE A 95 -5.88 15.71 15.52
N GLY A 96 -6.78 15.41 14.60
CA GLY A 96 -8.07 16.10 14.43
C GLY A 96 -7.98 17.39 13.61
N GLY A 97 -9.10 17.75 12.99
CA GLY A 97 -9.24 18.94 12.15
C GLY A 97 -8.91 18.68 10.68
N ASP A 98 -8.72 19.76 9.90
CA ASP A 98 -8.37 19.72 8.48
C ASP A 98 -7.06 20.45 8.23
N ALA A 99 -6.31 20.04 7.24
CA ALA A 99 -5.15 20.75 6.73
C ALA A 99 -5.11 20.67 5.20
N SER A 100 -4.86 21.81 4.57
CA SER A 100 -4.79 21.92 3.11
C SER A 100 -3.40 21.59 2.54
N GLY A 101 -2.39 21.44 3.43
CA GLY A 101 -1.02 21.15 3.02
C GLY A 101 -0.06 20.91 4.17
N PRO A 102 1.22 20.66 3.84
CA PRO A 102 2.23 20.26 4.82
C PRO A 102 2.49 21.31 5.90
N GLY A 103 2.49 22.59 5.57
CA GLY A 103 2.73 23.67 6.53
C GLY A 103 1.63 23.79 7.57
N GLU A 104 0.36 23.63 7.20
CA GLU A 104 -0.76 23.66 8.13
C GLU A 104 -0.77 22.42 9.01
N ALA A 105 -0.48 21.24 8.45
CA ALA A 105 -0.35 20.00 9.21
C ALA A 105 0.80 20.09 10.24
N ALA A 106 1.95 20.65 9.84
CA ALA A 106 3.10 20.88 10.72
C ALA A 106 2.78 21.88 11.86
N ALA A 107 2.07 22.97 11.55
CA ALA A 107 1.64 23.95 12.57
C ALA A 107 0.67 23.32 13.59
N ARG A 108 -0.27 22.49 13.14
CA ARG A 108 -1.17 21.75 14.03
C ARG A 108 -0.41 20.76 14.91
N LEU A 109 0.55 20.03 14.32
CA LEU A 109 1.39 19.11 15.07
C LEU A 109 2.16 19.85 16.17
N ALA A 110 2.78 20.98 15.86
CA ALA A 110 3.49 21.82 16.84
C ALA A 110 2.56 22.36 17.93
N GLY A 111 1.30 22.65 17.59
CA GLY A 111 0.28 23.13 18.54
C GLY A 111 -0.22 22.11 19.55
N LEU A 112 0.15 20.82 19.44
CA LEU A 112 -0.31 19.78 20.36
C LEU A 112 0.29 19.93 21.76
N GLY A 113 1.50 20.45 21.91
CA GLY A 113 2.16 20.62 23.20
C GLY A 113 3.58 21.13 23.10
N GLU A 114 4.22 21.33 24.26
CA GLU A 114 5.59 21.84 24.34
C GLU A 114 6.63 20.91 23.72
N ARG A 115 6.37 19.61 23.70
CA ARG A 115 7.22 18.59 23.06
C ARG A 115 6.38 17.52 22.39
N VAL A 116 6.56 17.37 21.09
CA VAL A 116 5.84 16.41 20.27
C VAL A 116 6.85 15.47 19.61
N VAL A 117 6.59 14.18 19.66
CA VAL A 117 7.41 13.16 19.01
C VAL A 117 6.55 12.46 17.95
N LEU A 118 6.97 12.58 16.71
CA LEU A 118 6.38 11.86 15.58
C LEU A 118 7.24 10.64 15.26
N VAL A 119 6.65 9.47 15.28
CA VAL A 119 7.30 8.19 15.00
C VAL A 119 6.71 7.59 13.74
N LEU A 120 7.56 7.30 12.75
CA LEU A 120 7.20 6.59 11.53
C LEU A 120 7.96 5.25 11.51
N ASP A 121 7.26 4.16 11.82
CA ASP A 121 7.81 2.80 11.73
C ASP A 121 7.52 2.21 10.33
N ALA A 122 8.21 1.15 9.92
CA ALA A 122 8.16 0.58 8.58
C ALA A 122 8.39 1.64 7.47
N TYR A 123 9.40 2.50 7.67
CA TYR A 123 9.71 3.63 6.79
C TYR A 123 10.00 3.23 5.35
N GLU A 124 10.40 1.99 5.09
CA GLU A 124 10.60 1.45 3.74
C GLU A 124 9.38 1.62 2.83
N VAL A 125 8.17 1.59 3.39
CA VAL A 125 6.91 1.82 2.65
C VAL A 125 6.74 3.28 2.27
N LEU A 126 7.24 4.20 3.11
CA LEU A 126 7.18 5.65 2.89
C LEU A 126 8.37 6.19 2.07
N ARG A 127 9.29 5.32 1.67
CA ARG A 127 10.49 5.73 0.93
C ARG A 127 10.22 6.52 -0.36
N PRO A 128 9.14 6.27 -1.12
CA PRO A 128 8.78 7.13 -2.25
C PRO A 128 8.53 8.60 -1.88
N LEU A 129 8.21 8.86 -0.61
CA LEU A 129 8.04 10.22 -0.06
C LEU A 129 9.31 10.81 0.53
N ASP A 130 10.44 10.09 0.56
CA ASP A 130 11.67 10.54 1.24
C ASP A 130 12.15 11.92 0.79
N PRO A 131 12.22 12.24 -0.52
CA PRO A 131 12.60 13.58 -0.97
C PRO A 131 11.65 14.65 -0.45
N TRP A 132 10.34 14.42 -0.55
CA TRP A 132 9.32 15.37 -0.08
C TRP A 132 9.33 15.53 1.44
N LEU A 133 9.47 14.44 2.20
CA LEU A 133 9.59 14.49 3.65
C LEU A 133 10.79 15.34 4.06
N ARG A 134 11.94 15.13 3.44
CA ARG A 134 13.20 15.81 3.75
C ARG A 134 13.20 17.28 3.33
N GLU A 135 12.65 17.61 2.17
CA GLU A 135 12.79 18.92 1.53
C GLU A 135 11.58 19.83 1.72
N THR A 136 10.41 19.23 1.98
CA THR A 136 9.16 19.99 2.09
C THR A 136 8.54 19.90 3.47
N PHE A 137 8.37 18.70 4.02
CA PHE A 137 7.66 18.52 5.28
C PHE A 137 8.51 18.81 6.52
N VAL A 138 9.70 18.23 6.60
CA VAL A 138 10.58 18.40 7.78
C VAL A 138 11.02 19.86 7.97
N PRO A 139 11.38 20.63 6.94
CA PRO A 139 11.76 22.03 7.11
C PRO A 139 10.65 22.95 7.67
N VAL A 140 9.38 22.56 7.56
CA VAL A 140 8.26 23.36 8.09
C VAL A 140 7.79 22.91 9.48
N LEU A 141 8.41 21.87 10.07
CA LEU A 141 8.10 21.43 11.44
C LEU A 141 8.54 22.47 12.47
N GLY A 142 7.76 22.61 13.52
CA GLY A 142 8.13 23.47 14.67
C GLY A 142 9.30 22.88 15.48
N ASP A 143 10.08 23.74 16.13
CA ASP A 143 11.26 23.36 16.93
C ASP A 143 10.93 22.42 18.09
N ASN A 144 9.67 22.36 18.52
CA ASN A 144 9.18 21.44 19.55
C ASN A 144 8.85 20.04 19.03
N VAL A 145 8.95 19.81 17.71
CA VAL A 145 8.67 18.52 17.09
C VAL A 145 9.94 17.72 16.90
N ARG A 146 9.90 16.46 17.27
CA ARG A 146 10.97 15.48 17.09
C ARG A 146 10.49 14.36 16.20
N LEU A 147 11.37 13.87 15.33
CA LEU A 147 11.03 12.83 14.36
C LEU A 147 11.88 11.58 14.58
N VAL A 148 11.24 10.43 14.68
CA VAL A 148 11.87 9.11 14.69
C VAL A 148 11.41 8.33 13.47
N LEU A 149 12.34 7.99 12.59
CA LEU A 149 12.11 7.15 11.42
C LEU A 149 12.69 5.77 11.72
N ALA A 150 11.94 4.71 11.49
CA ALA A 150 12.42 3.35 11.68
C ALA A 150 12.18 2.51 10.41
N GLY A 151 13.25 1.96 9.86
CA GLY A 151 13.21 1.20 8.61
C GLY A 151 14.27 0.10 8.53
N ARG A 152 14.24 -0.71 7.49
CA ARG A 152 15.20 -1.81 7.30
C ARG A 152 16.54 -1.32 6.81
N GLU A 153 16.54 -0.33 5.96
CA GLU A 153 17.69 0.18 5.26
C GLU A 153 18.23 1.46 5.88
N PRO A 154 19.51 1.78 5.66
CA PRO A 154 20.06 3.04 6.07
C PRO A 154 19.34 4.23 5.40
N PRO A 155 19.35 5.41 6.02
CA PRO A 155 18.79 6.63 5.43
C PRO A 155 19.52 6.99 4.14
N MET A 156 18.83 7.68 3.25
CA MET A 156 19.42 8.28 2.05
C MET A 156 20.43 9.36 2.44
N LYS A 157 21.50 9.52 1.65
CA LYS A 157 22.59 10.48 1.95
C LYS A 157 22.11 11.91 2.11
N GLY A 158 21.02 12.29 1.41
CA GLY A 158 20.43 13.61 1.50
C GLY A 158 20.03 14.06 2.92
N TRP A 159 19.70 13.14 3.81
CA TRP A 159 19.34 13.47 5.21
C TRP A 159 20.50 14.13 5.97
N SER A 160 21.69 13.56 5.87
CA SER A 160 22.87 14.11 6.55
C SER A 160 23.30 15.46 5.96
N GLY A 161 23.17 15.63 4.65
CA GLY A 161 23.51 16.88 3.96
C GLY A 161 22.54 18.01 4.29
N ALA A 162 21.24 17.73 4.34
CA ALA A 162 20.21 18.74 4.59
C ALA A 162 20.15 19.22 6.05
N MET A 163 20.43 18.35 7.03
CA MET A 163 20.18 18.63 8.44
C MET A 163 21.42 18.71 9.33
N GLY A 164 22.60 18.32 8.82
CA GLY A 164 23.85 18.42 9.58
C GLY A 164 23.78 17.75 10.97
N GLY A 165 24.12 18.51 12.01
CA GLY A 165 24.13 18.04 13.40
C GLY A 165 22.76 17.69 14.01
N LEU A 166 21.66 18.13 13.37
CA LEU A 166 20.29 17.87 13.83
C LEU A 166 19.77 16.48 13.43
N PHE A 167 20.50 15.76 12.59
CA PHE A 167 20.19 14.41 12.15
C PHE A 167 21.15 13.39 12.76
N ARG A 168 20.61 12.24 13.18
CA ARG A 168 21.39 11.10 13.67
C ARG A 168 20.90 9.80 13.05
N THR A 169 21.86 8.95 12.71
CA THR A 169 21.59 7.57 12.28
C THR A 169 21.90 6.62 13.41
N LEU A 170 21.02 5.66 13.64
CA LEU A 170 21.13 4.62 14.66
C LEU A 170 20.97 3.24 14.01
N MET A 171 22.09 2.56 13.80
CA MET A 171 22.06 1.18 13.26
C MET A 171 21.86 0.18 14.40
N LEU A 172 20.83 -0.66 14.30
CA LEU A 172 20.62 -1.78 15.20
C LEU A 172 21.33 -3.02 14.67
N ALA A 173 22.32 -3.48 15.41
CA ALA A 173 22.96 -4.78 15.20
C ALA A 173 22.26 -5.88 16.03
N ASN A 174 22.64 -7.13 15.85
CA ASN A 174 22.24 -8.23 16.73
C ASN A 174 22.63 -7.94 18.19
N LEU A 175 21.92 -8.58 19.15
CA LEU A 175 22.24 -8.44 20.57
C LEU A 175 23.63 -9.00 20.88
N PRO A 176 24.40 -8.31 21.73
CA PRO A 176 25.62 -8.89 22.26
C PRO A 176 25.29 -10.12 23.12
N ARG A 177 26.27 -11.00 23.32
CA ARG A 177 26.10 -12.28 24.01
C ARG A 177 25.37 -12.14 25.35
N HIS A 178 25.77 -11.18 26.16
CA HIS A 178 25.20 -10.95 27.49
C HIS A 178 23.69 -10.65 27.42
N ASP A 179 23.28 -9.78 26.50
CA ASP A 179 21.88 -9.39 26.33
C ASP A 179 21.05 -10.52 25.71
N ALA A 180 21.65 -11.31 24.80
CA ALA A 180 21.03 -12.51 24.27
C ALA A 180 20.75 -13.56 25.36
N GLU A 181 21.73 -13.77 26.27
CA GLU A 181 21.58 -14.68 27.42
C GLU A 181 20.48 -14.18 28.39
N LEU A 182 20.42 -12.85 28.63
CA LEU A 182 19.36 -12.23 29.44
C LEU A 182 17.97 -12.42 28.80
N LEU A 183 17.87 -12.25 27.48
CA LEU A 183 16.62 -12.47 26.74
C LEU A 183 16.16 -13.91 26.87
N LEU A 184 17.05 -14.88 26.70
CA LEU A 184 16.79 -16.30 26.84
C LEU A 184 16.42 -16.69 28.27
N GLY A 185 17.10 -16.13 29.27
CA GLY A 185 16.79 -16.32 30.68
C GLY A 185 15.36 -15.85 31.04
N ARG A 186 14.94 -14.69 30.50
CA ARG A 186 13.55 -14.21 30.65
C ARG A 186 12.53 -15.13 29.98
N ALA A 187 12.90 -15.79 28.88
CA ALA A 187 12.08 -16.79 28.22
C ALA A 187 12.05 -18.14 28.95
N GLY A 188 12.75 -18.29 30.08
CA GLY A 188 12.78 -19.53 30.88
C GLY A 188 13.80 -20.57 30.41
N ILE A 189 14.75 -20.20 29.58
CA ILE A 189 15.82 -21.08 29.10
C ILE A 189 16.93 -21.21 30.16
N ALA A 190 17.35 -22.43 30.45
CA ALA A 190 18.47 -22.72 31.35
C ALA A 190 19.80 -22.16 30.78
N VAL A 191 20.67 -21.67 31.66
CA VAL A 191 21.97 -21.07 31.27
C VAL A 191 22.80 -22.02 30.39
N ALA A 192 22.74 -23.33 30.66
CA ALA A 192 23.47 -24.35 29.87
C ALA A 192 23.00 -24.43 28.40
N ASP A 193 21.72 -24.15 28.13
CA ASP A 193 21.14 -24.15 26.78
C ASP A 193 21.24 -22.79 26.09
N ALA A 194 21.32 -21.70 26.86
CA ALA A 194 21.35 -20.34 26.35
C ALA A 194 22.55 -20.10 25.40
N ASP A 195 23.73 -20.62 25.73
CA ASP A 195 24.91 -20.49 24.88
C ASP A 195 24.76 -21.26 23.57
N ARG A 196 24.15 -22.45 23.59
CA ARG A 196 23.88 -23.24 22.40
C ARG A 196 22.87 -22.52 21.48
N ILE A 197 21.78 -22.02 22.04
CA ILE A 197 20.76 -21.27 21.29
C ILE A 197 21.37 -19.99 20.71
N ASN A 198 22.16 -19.25 21.49
CA ASN A 198 22.77 -18.01 21.01
C ASN A 198 23.79 -18.25 19.89
N ARG A 199 24.53 -19.36 19.91
CA ARG A 199 25.40 -19.74 18.76
C ARG A 199 24.62 -19.94 17.47
N LEU A 200 23.43 -20.56 17.56
CA LEU A 200 22.55 -20.76 16.40
C LEU A 200 21.89 -19.43 15.97
N ALA A 201 21.40 -18.65 16.89
CA ALA A 201 20.66 -17.42 16.61
C ALA A 201 21.56 -16.19 16.34
N HIS A 202 22.87 -16.30 16.56
CA HIS A 202 23.83 -15.19 16.38
C HIS A 202 23.42 -13.87 17.04
N GLY A 203 22.73 -13.93 18.19
CA GLY A 203 22.21 -12.74 18.87
C GLY A 203 21.00 -12.09 18.20
N HIS A 204 20.42 -12.68 17.17
CA HIS A 204 19.24 -12.12 16.49
C HIS A 204 17.98 -12.29 17.35
N PRO A 205 17.32 -11.19 17.82
CA PRO A 205 16.27 -11.27 18.83
C PRO A 205 15.11 -12.20 18.46
N LEU A 206 14.58 -12.11 17.24
CA LEU A 206 13.49 -12.98 16.79
C LEU A 206 13.93 -14.45 16.75
N SER A 207 15.13 -14.72 16.22
CA SER A 207 15.66 -16.10 16.19
C SER A 207 15.87 -16.66 17.60
N LEU A 208 16.32 -15.85 18.55
CA LEU A 208 16.44 -16.24 19.97
C LEU A 208 15.07 -16.59 20.56
N GLN A 209 14.03 -15.81 20.32
CA GLN A 209 12.68 -16.08 20.82
C GLN A 209 12.08 -17.36 20.22
N LEU A 210 12.23 -17.55 18.90
CA LEU A 210 11.76 -18.75 18.22
C LEU A 210 12.51 -20.00 18.70
N ALA A 211 13.84 -19.93 18.82
CA ALA A 211 14.66 -21.02 19.31
C ALA A 211 14.34 -21.34 20.77
N ALA A 212 14.15 -20.32 21.63
CA ALA A 212 13.70 -20.53 23.00
C ALA A 212 12.36 -21.26 23.07
N SER A 213 11.40 -20.83 22.27
CA SER A 213 10.08 -21.46 22.20
C SER A 213 10.16 -22.91 21.68
N ALA A 214 11.02 -23.18 20.71
CA ALA A 214 11.25 -24.51 20.17
C ALA A 214 11.93 -25.44 21.20
N VAL A 215 12.92 -24.95 21.95
CA VAL A 215 13.64 -25.72 22.98
C VAL A 215 12.76 -26.02 24.19
N LEU A 216 11.98 -25.04 24.68
CA LEU A 216 11.02 -25.26 25.76
C LEU A 216 9.97 -26.34 25.40
N ALA A 217 9.68 -26.41 24.11
CA ALA A 217 8.80 -27.45 23.59
C ALA A 217 9.53 -28.79 23.31
N SER A 218 10.88 -28.82 23.10
CA SER A 218 11.69 -30.05 22.90
C SER A 218 13.18 -29.82 23.15
N PRO A 219 13.79 -30.56 24.09
CA PRO A 219 15.20 -30.33 24.46
C PRO A 219 16.27 -30.72 23.43
N ASN A 220 15.94 -31.42 22.34
CA ASN A 220 16.90 -31.99 21.40
C ASN A 220 16.80 -31.35 19.99
N VAL A 221 17.24 -30.10 19.84
CA VAL A 221 17.40 -29.45 18.52
C VAL A 221 18.89 -29.29 18.21
N ASP A 222 19.42 -30.15 17.35
CA ASP A 222 20.78 -30.02 16.79
C ASP A 222 20.65 -29.77 15.28
N ARG A 223 20.90 -28.54 14.83
CA ARG A 223 21.02 -28.20 13.40
C ARG A 223 21.88 -26.95 13.19
N GLU A 224 22.69 -26.97 12.14
CA GLU A 224 23.50 -25.85 11.65
C GLU A 224 22.76 -25.19 10.47
N ALA A 225 22.40 -23.92 10.61
CA ALA A 225 21.82 -23.12 9.53
C ALA A 225 22.82 -22.06 9.02
N SER A 226 22.89 -21.87 7.72
CA SER A 226 23.92 -21.04 7.08
C SER A 226 23.63 -19.55 7.02
N THR A 227 22.37 -19.12 7.22
CA THR A 227 21.94 -17.71 7.21
C THR A 227 20.84 -17.45 8.23
N VAL A 228 20.72 -16.20 8.72
CA VAL A 228 19.69 -15.81 9.70
C VAL A 228 18.27 -16.06 9.14
N SER A 229 18.03 -15.79 7.87
CA SER A 229 16.73 -15.99 7.24
C SER A 229 16.35 -17.47 7.12
N ALA A 230 17.29 -18.32 6.71
CA ALA A 230 17.10 -19.78 6.67
C ALA A 230 16.85 -20.36 8.07
N MET A 231 17.57 -19.88 9.07
CA MET A 231 17.41 -20.29 10.45
C MET A 231 16.03 -19.89 11.02
N VAL A 232 15.57 -18.66 10.77
CA VAL A 232 14.23 -18.24 11.17
C VAL A 232 13.17 -19.11 10.53
N GLY A 233 13.36 -19.49 9.25
CA GLY A 233 12.49 -20.42 8.53
C GLY A 233 12.42 -21.79 9.21
N GLU A 234 13.58 -22.43 9.44
CA GLU A 234 13.66 -23.74 10.10
C GLU A 234 13.08 -23.73 11.53
N LEU A 235 13.40 -22.71 12.33
CA LEU A 235 12.87 -22.56 13.68
C LEU A 235 11.36 -22.33 13.67
N THR A 236 10.87 -21.57 12.67
CA THR A 236 9.43 -21.37 12.48
C THR A 236 8.75 -22.69 12.15
N GLU A 237 9.27 -23.48 11.22
CA GLU A 237 8.71 -24.79 10.88
C GLU A 237 8.65 -25.74 12.07
N LEU A 238 9.74 -25.80 12.86
CA LEU A 238 9.80 -26.60 14.08
C LEU A 238 8.75 -26.16 15.13
N TYR A 239 8.55 -24.86 15.27
CA TYR A 239 7.54 -24.31 16.16
C TYR A 239 6.13 -24.63 15.66
N LEU A 240 5.90 -24.42 14.37
CA LEU A 240 4.61 -24.65 13.72
C LEU A 240 4.15 -26.12 13.78
N ALA A 241 5.08 -27.06 13.69
CA ALA A 241 4.79 -28.50 13.78
C ALA A 241 4.19 -28.94 15.14
N ARG A 242 4.21 -28.06 16.15
CA ARG A 242 3.77 -28.33 17.52
C ARG A 242 2.50 -27.60 17.94
N LEU A 243 2.05 -26.65 17.13
CA LEU A 243 0.80 -25.96 17.39
C LEU A 243 -0.37 -26.95 17.31
N ASP A 244 -1.32 -26.81 18.22
CA ASP A 244 -2.59 -27.52 18.10
C ASP A 244 -3.31 -27.09 16.80
N ALA A 245 -4.14 -27.95 16.26
CA ALA A 245 -4.78 -27.75 14.98
C ALA A 245 -5.58 -26.42 14.90
N PRO A 246 -6.35 -26.00 15.93
CA PRO A 246 -7.03 -24.70 15.92
C PRO A 246 -6.08 -23.50 15.91
N THR A 247 -4.98 -23.53 16.66
CA THR A 247 -3.99 -22.45 16.68
C THR A 247 -3.23 -22.39 15.35
N ARG A 248 -2.89 -23.54 14.76
CA ARG A 248 -2.28 -23.59 13.44
C ARG A 248 -3.21 -23.01 12.37
N GLN A 249 -4.48 -23.38 12.38
CA GLN A 249 -5.48 -22.87 11.45
C GLN A 249 -5.67 -21.36 11.60
N ALA A 250 -5.68 -20.84 12.83
CA ALA A 250 -5.74 -19.42 13.12
C ALA A 250 -4.53 -18.67 12.53
N LEU A 251 -3.34 -19.23 12.68
CA LEU A 251 -2.10 -18.64 12.16
C LEU A 251 -2.04 -18.72 10.63
N ASP A 252 -2.48 -19.83 10.03
CA ASP A 252 -2.57 -19.97 8.57
C ASP A 252 -3.48 -18.88 7.97
N ALA A 253 -4.64 -18.63 8.58
CA ALA A 253 -5.55 -17.56 8.17
C ALA A 253 -4.93 -16.16 8.39
N ALA A 254 -4.29 -15.94 9.54
CA ALA A 254 -3.64 -14.67 9.86
C ALA A 254 -2.47 -14.34 8.92
N ALA A 255 -1.77 -15.35 8.40
CA ALA A 255 -0.65 -15.17 7.49
C ALA A 255 -1.06 -14.74 6.07
N VAL A 256 -2.31 -14.94 5.70
CA VAL A 256 -2.84 -14.59 4.37
C VAL A 256 -3.17 -13.10 4.23
N VAL A 257 -3.39 -12.41 5.35
CA VAL A 257 -3.77 -10.99 5.37
C VAL A 257 -2.67 -10.12 5.97
N ARG A 258 -2.64 -8.85 5.61
CA ARG A 258 -1.68 -7.89 6.16
C ARG A 258 -1.94 -7.62 7.64
N ARG A 259 -3.21 -7.41 7.99
CA ARG A 259 -3.68 -7.11 9.35
C ARG A 259 -4.81 -8.07 9.73
N PRO A 260 -4.55 -9.10 10.54
CA PRO A 260 -5.61 -9.94 11.08
C PRO A 260 -6.52 -9.13 12.01
N THR A 261 -7.71 -8.79 11.52
CA THR A 261 -8.78 -8.15 12.31
C THR A 261 -9.82 -9.18 12.72
N LEU A 262 -10.65 -8.84 13.69
CA LEU A 262 -11.73 -9.73 14.15
C LEU A 262 -12.70 -10.06 13.00
N SER A 263 -13.03 -9.09 12.16
CA SER A 263 -13.91 -9.25 11.00
C SER A 263 -13.31 -10.17 9.93
N LEU A 264 -12.02 -9.98 9.60
CA LEU A 264 -11.32 -10.83 8.63
C LEU A 264 -11.16 -12.26 9.13
N LEU A 265 -10.76 -12.45 10.41
CA LEU A 265 -10.64 -13.78 11.01
C LEU A 265 -11.98 -14.49 11.03
N GLY A 266 -13.08 -13.79 11.38
CA GLY A 266 -14.43 -14.35 11.33
C GLY A 266 -14.88 -14.74 9.93
N ALA A 267 -14.55 -13.96 8.92
CA ALA A 267 -14.87 -14.28 7.54
C ALA A 267 -14.08 -15.50 7.00
N MET A 268 -12.80 -15.62 7.38
CA MET A 268 -11.94 -16.72 6.95
C MET A 268 -12.18 -18.03 7.73
N LEU A 269 -12.64 -17.93 8.97
CA LEU A 269 -12.84 -19.05 9.90
C LEU A 269 -14.27 -19.03 10.47
N PRO A 270 -15.30 -19.24 9.65
CA PRO A 270 -16.71 -19.09 10.06
C PRO A 270 -17.14 -20.08 11.15
N ASP A 271 -16.48 -21.23 11.26
CA ASP A 271 -16.79 -22.28 12.25
C ASP A 271 -16.13 -22.02 13.62
N ALA A 272 -15.29 -21.01 13.75
CA ALA A 272 -14.60 -20.66 14.98
C ALA A 272 -15.10 -19.31 15.54
N ALA A 273 -15.21 -19.20 16.88
CA ALA A 273 -15.50 -17.91 17.49
C ALA A 273 -14.32 -16.94 17.26
N PRO A 274 -14.54 -15.76 16.63
CA PRO A 274 -13.42 -14.87 16.27
C PRO A 274 -12.59 -14.40 17.46
N GLN A 275 -13.18 -14.27 18.65
CA GLN A 275 -12.49 -13.91 19.89
C GLN A 275 -11.50 -15.00 20.33
N ASP A 276 -11.90 -16.27 20.25
CA ASP A 276 -11.02 -17.40 20.59
C ASP A 276 -9.85 -17.49 19.63
N VAL A 277 -10.10 -17.24 18.33
CA VAL A 277 -9.05 -17.16 17.29
C VAL A 277 -8.06 -16.05 17.63
N LEU A 278 -8.57 -14.87 18.00
CA LEU A 278 -7.75 -13.72 18.36
C LEU A 278 -6.88 -13.99 19.60
N GLU A 279 -7.46 -14.63 20.64
CA GLU A 279 -6.71 -14.97 21.88
C GLU A 279 -5.63 -16.01 21.63
N ARG A 280 -5.90 -17.02 20.80
CA ARG A 280 -4.90 -18.01 20.38
C ARG A 280 -3.71 -17.35 19.66
N LEU A 281 -4.01 -16.46 18.72
CA LEU A 281 -2.97 -15.71 18.00
C LEU A 281 -2.15 -14.83 18.96
N ARG A 282 -2.80 -14.17 19.91
CA ARG A 282 -2.13 -13.31 20.91
C ARG A 282 -1.17 -14.06 21.83
N SER A 283 -1.38 -15.35 22.01
CA SER A 283 -0.49 -16.19 22.83
C SER A 283 0.83 -16.54 22.12
N LEU A 284 0.93 -16.28 20.83
CA LEU A 284 2.12 -16.59 20.04
C LEU A 284 3.21 -15.52 20.22
N PRO A 285 4.48 -15.91 20.39
CA PRO A 285 5.57 -14.99 20.76
C PRO A 285 5.96 -14.00 19.65
N PHE A 286 5.47 -14.21 18.43
CA PHE A 286 5.73 -13.40 17.24
C PHE A 286 4.47 -12.67 16.74
N VAL A 287 3.46 -12.54 17.61
CA VAL A 287 2.24 -11.80 17.33
C VAL A 287 2.11 -10.65 18.31
N ASP A 288 2.08 -9.44 17.78
CA ASP A 288 1.88 -8.22 18.54
C ASP A 288 0.44 -7.70 18.38
N VAL A 289 0.01 -6.87 19.32
CA VAL A 289 -1.27 -6.14 19.23
C VAL A 289 -1.01 -4.77 18.65
N GLY A 290 -1.50 -4.52 17.43
CA GLY A 290 -1.48 -3.21 16.80
C GLY A 290 -2.70 -2.36 17.17
N GLN A 291 -2.73 -1.12 16.68
CA GLN A 291 -3.87 -0.21 16.88
C GLN A 291 -5.14 -0.71 16.18
N ASP A 292 -4.99 -1.37 15.03
CA ASP A 292 -6.08 -1.73 14.12
C ASP A 292 -6.18 -3.25 13.86
N GLY A 293 -5.65 -4.06 14.71
CA GLY A 293 -5.64 -5.53 14.58
C GLY A 293 -4.35 -6.15 15.11
N LEU A 294 -4.15 -7.42 14.85
CA LEU A 294 -2.92 -8.12 15.19
C LEU A 294 -1.83 -7.84 14.15
N ILE A 295 -0.59 -7.94 14.59
CA ILE A 295 0.59 -7.86 13.72
C ILE A 295 1.35 -9.18 13.90
N VAL A 296 1.30 -10.04 12.88
CA VAL A 296 2.17 -11.21 12.81
C VAL A 296 3.53 -10.75 12.28
N HIS A 297 4.60 -11.14 12.96
CA HIS A 297 5.95 -10.78 12.52
C HIS A 297 6.18 -11.23 11.08
N GLU A 298 6.61 -10.33 10.22
CA GLU A 298 6.65 -10.52 8.76
C GLU A 298 7.40 -11.78 8.33
N THR A 299 8.60 -12.02 8.85
CA THR A 299 9.40 -13.20 8.50
C THR A 299 8.65 -14.50 8.81
N VAL A 300 7.92 -14.57 9.94
CA VAL A 300 7.11 -15.74 10.31
C VAL A 300 5.90 -15.84 9.40
N ARG A 301 5.22 -14.74 9.17
CA ARG A 301 4.06 -14.65 8.29
C ARG A 301 4.38 -15.16 6.88
N ASP A 302 5.53 -14.74 6.32
CA ASP A 302 5.94 -15.13 4.97
C ASP A 302 6.25 -16.62 4.88
N VAL A 303 6.91 -17.20 5.89
CA VAL A 303 7.16 -18.66 5.99
C VAL A 303 5.85 -19.43 6.08
N VAL A 304 4.92 -18.99 6.94
CA VAL A 304 3.61 -19.64 7.11
C VAL A 304 2.78 -19.56 5.83
N ALA A 305 2.74 -18.38 5.20
CA ALA A 305 2.02 -18.19 3.94
C ALA A 305 2.61 -19.02 2.80
N ALA A 306 3.95 -19.09 2.69
CA ALA A 306 4.63 -19.91 1.69
C ALA A 306 4.36 -21.41 1.91
N PHE A 307 4.43 -21.87 3.16
CA PHE A 307 4.11 -23.25 3.50
C PHE A 307 2.64 -23.59 3.20
N LEU A 308 1.70 -22.72 3.56
CA LEU A 308 0.29 -22.92 3.28
C LEU A 308 0.01 -23.01 1.77
N ARG A 309 0.63 -22.12 0.96
CA ARG A 309 0.50 -22.15 -0.51
C ARG A 309 1.01 -23.46 -1.12
N SER A 310 2.12 -23.99 -0.58
CA SER A 310 2.72 -25.21 -1.12
C SER A 310 2.00 -26.49 -0.64
N SER A 311 1.50 -26.50 0.60
CA SER A 311 0.92 -27.70 1.23
C SER A 311 -0.60 -27.81 1.03
N ASP A 312 -1.33 -26.69 0.99
CA ASP A 312 -2.78 -26.64 0.81
C ASP A 312 -3.19 -25.36 0.04
N PRO A 313 -2.92 -25.33 -1.27
CA PRO A 313 -3.21 -24.17 -2.12
C PRO A 313 -4.70 -23.81 -2.15
N ASP A 314 -5.59 -24.81 -2.03
CA ASP A 314 -7.03 -24.59 -2.00
C ASP A 314 -7.47 -23.88 -0.73
N ARG A 315 -6.89 -24.21 0.42
CA ARG A 315 -7.16 -23.51 1.68
C ARG A 315 -6.62 -22.08 1.63
N SER A 316 -5.40 -21.90 1.13
CA SER A 316 -4.82 -20.56 0.90
C SER A 316 -5.76 -19.71 0.05
N ARG A 317 -6.23 -20.24 -1.06
CA ARG A 317 -7.17 -19.55 -1.94
C ARG A 317 -8.51 -19.25 -1.26
N ARG A 318 -9.11 -20.21 -0.53
CA ARG A 318 -10.36 -19.97 0.22
C ARG A 318 -10.23 -18.83 1.21
N TYR A 319 -9.14 -18.76 1.98
CA TYR A 319 -8.90 -17.66 2.92
C TYR A 319 -8.76 -16.32 2.20
N ARG A 320 -8.01 -16.26 1.10
CA ARG A 320 -7.85 -15.05 0.30
C ARG A 320 -9.19 -14.57 -0.31
N VAL A 321 -9.99 -15.48 -0.80
CA VAL A 321 -11.34 -15.15 -1.33
C VAL A 321 -12.26 -14.61 -0.23
N ALA A 322 -12.28 -15.25 0.96
CA ALA A 322 -13.07 -14.80 2.09
C ALA A 322 -12.61 -13.42 2.58
N ALA A 323 -11.28 -13.21 2.68
CA ALA A 323 -10.70 -11.92 3.05
C ALA A 323 -11.02 -10.83 2.01
N TRP A 324 -10.93 -11.13 0.70
CA TRP A 324 -11.26 -10.19 -0.36
C TRP A 324 -12.73 -9.74 -0.29
N ARG A 325 -13.68 -10.68 -0.10
CA ARG A 325 -15.11 -10.35 0.04
C ARG A 325 -15.34 -9.41 1.24
N GLN A 326 -14.77 -9.74 2.39
CA GLN A 326 -14.89 -8.93 3.60
C GLN A 326 -14.27 -7.54 3.40
N LEU A 327 -13.08 -7.44 2.84
CA LEU A 327 -12.40 -6.16 2.57
C LEU A 327 -13.16 -5.31 1.56
N ARG A 328 -13.72 -5.89 0.51
CA ARG A 328 -14.57 -5.18 -0.46
C ARG A 328 -15.75 -4.51 0.23
N ASP A 329 -16.41 -5.23 1.14
CA ASP A 329 -17.55 -4.70 1.90
C ASP A 329 -17.14 -3.62 2.90
N GLU A 330 -15.95 -3.72 3.47
CA GLU A 330 -15.36 -2.70 4.35
C GLU A 330 -14.98 -1.43 3.56
N VAL A 331 -14.34 -1.59 2.39
CA VAL A 331 -14.02 -0.47 1.46
C VAL A 331 -15.28 0.31 1.09
N ALA A 332 -16.38 -0.37 0.80
CA ALA A 332 -17.64 0.29 0.43
C ALA A 332 -18.22 1.18 1.55
N ARG A 333 -17.83 0.95 2.80
CA ARG A 333 -18.27 1.70 3.99
C ARG A 333 -17.22 2.67 4.52
N ALA A 334 -15.99 2.57 4.02
CA ALA A 334 -14.85 3.33 4.52
C ALA A 334 -14.98 4.83 4.19
N SER A 335 -14.50 5.65 5.09
CA SER A 335 -14.31 7.08 4.84
C SER A 335 -13.05 7.32 3.99
N SER A 336 -12.95 8.48 3.37
CA SER A 336 -11.83 8.80 2.44
C SER A 336 -10.45 8.64 3.10
N HIS A 337 -10.31 8.97 4.38
CA HIS A 337 -9.05 8.86 5.11
C HIS A 337 -8.70 7.42 5.53
N GLU A 338 -9.66 6.50 5.55
CA GLU A 338 -9.44 5.09 5.85
C GLU A 338 -9.21 4.26 4.59
N MET A 339 -9.54 4.81 3.42
CA MET A 339 -9.54 4.10 2.14
C MET A 339 -8.21 3.40 1.87
N TRP A 340 -7.07 4.10 2.09
CA TRP A 340 -5.76 3.50 1.85
C TRP A 340 -5.49 2.24 2.68
N ARG A 341 -5.95 2.23 3.92
CA ARG A 341 -5.80 1.08 4.81
C ARG A 341 -6.37 -0.19 4.19
N TYR A 342 -7.59 -0.08 3.66
CA TYR A 342 -8.26 -1.21 3.01
C TYR A 342 -7.69 -1.51 1.63
N THR A 343 -7.30 -0.50 0.87
CA THR A 343 -6.60 -0.67 -0.41
C THR A 343 -5.29 -1.42 -0.22
N ALA A 344 -4.50 -1.08 0.80
CA ALA A 344 -3.28 -1.78 1.14
C ALA A 344 -3.54 -3.24 1.58
N ASP A 345 -4.62 -3.50 2.31
CA ASP A 345 -5.00 -4.85 2.71
C ASP A 345 -5.47 -5.69 1.49
N LEU A 346 -6.20 -5.08 0.55
CA LEU A 346 -6.57 -5.74 -0.72
C LEU A 346 -5.34 -6.07 -1.55
N LEU A 347 -4.43 -5.11 -1.72
CA LEU A 347 -3.17 -5.31 -2.45
C LEU A 347 -2.31 -6.43 -1.86
N TYR A 348 -2.36 -6.58 -0.53
CA TYR A 348 -1.62 -7.65 0.14
C TYR A 348 -2.11 -9.05 -0.24
N LEU A 349 -3.36 -9.20 -0.68
CA LEU A 349 -3.89 -10.46 -1.18
C LEU A 349 -3.32 -10.89 -2.53
N LEU A 350 -2.63 -9.99 -3.26
CA LEU A 350 -1.98 -10.31 -4.53
C LEU A 350 -0.74 -11.18 -4.30
N GLU A 351 -0.60 -12.21 -5.11
CA GLU A 351 0.60 -13.06 -5.15
C GLU A 351 1.52 -12.71 -6.32
N ASN A 352 1.00 -12.00 -7.34
CA ASN A 352 1.80 -11.55 -8.47
C ASN A 352 2.98 -10.70 -7.97
N PRO A 353 4.23 -11.16 -8.11
CA PRO A 353 5.39 -10.51 -7.53
C PRO A 353 5.63 -9.11 -8.12
N MET A 354 5.34 -8.88 -9.38
CA MET A 354 5.55 -7.57 -10.03
C MET A 354 4.61 -6.53 -9.45
N ILE A 355 3.33 -6.86 -9.26
CA ILE A 355 2.34 -5.93 -8.70
C ILE A 355 2.64 -5.70 -7.22
N ARG A 356 2.95 -6.79 -6.49
CA ARG A 356 3.26 -6.71 -5.07
C ARG A 356 4.50 -5.85 -4.82
N GLU A 357 5.57 -6.02 -5.60
CA GLU A 357 6.79 -5.23 -5.49
C GLU A 357 6.55 -3.75 -5.85
N ALA A 358 5.65 -3.46 -6.80
CA ALA A 358 5.31 -2.09 -7.18
C ALA A 358 4.59 -1.31 -6.06
N PHE A 359 3.92 -1.98 -5.11
CA PHE A 359 3.20 -1.33 -4.00
C PHE A 359 3.84 -1.60 -2.63
N PHE A 360 4.52 -2.73 -2.48
CA PHE A 360 5.20 -3.16 -1.24
C PHE A 360 6.60 -3.65 -1.58
N PRO A 361 7.53 -2.74 -1.88
CA PRO A 361 8.89 -3.10 -2.27
C PRO A 361 9.57 -3.88 -1.15
N THR A 362 10.06 -5.08 -1.47
CA THR A 362 10.78 -5.96 -0.55
C THR A 362 12.28 -5.84 -0.73
N THR A 363 12.73 -5.41 -1.91
CA THR A 363 14.13 -5.21 -2.25
C THR A 363 14.62 -3.80 -1.92
N ALA A 364 15.90 -3.71 -1.54
CA ALA A 364 16.56 -2.44 -1.28
C ALA A 364 16.65 -1.61 -2.56
N HIS A 365 15.82 -0.59 -2.65
CA HIS A 365 15.91 0.36 -3.75
C HIS A 365 16.93 1.45 -3.41
N HIS A 366 18.09 1.38 -4.06
CA HIS A 366 19.14 2.41 -3.93
C HIS A 366 18.85 3.65 -4.80
N TYR A 367 17.68 3.70 -5.41
CA TYR A 367 17.25 4.73 -6.34
C TYR A 367 16.03 5.47 -5.79
N PHE A 368 15.94 6.75 -6.10
CA PHE A 368 14.77 7.58 -5.79
C PHE A 368 14.36 8.37 -7.03
N VAL A 369 13.13 8.84 -7.05
CA VAL A 369 12.58 9.59 -8.16
C VAL A 369 12.11 10.95 -7.66
N ASP A 370 12.50 12.00 -8.38
CA ASP A 370 12.09 13.37 -8.10
C ASP A 370 11.63 14.11 -9.38
N ALA A 371 11.10 15.31 -9.22
CA ALA A 371 10.76 16.16 -10.36
C ALA A 371 12.05 16.63 -11.05
N ALA A 372 12.08 16.56 -12.38
CA ALA A 372 13.22 17.05 -13.13
C ALA A 372 13.43 18.56 -12.90
N GLN A 373 14.69 18.94 -12.74
CA GLN A 373 15.13 20.32 -12.58
C GLN A 373 15.64 20.89 -13.90
N ALA A 374 15.80 22.20 -13.98
CA ALA A 374 16.20 22.86 -15.23
C ALA A 374 17.59 22.43 -15.75
N ASP A 375 18.49 22.02 -14.86
CA ASP A 375 19.83 21.53 -15.15
C ASP A 375 19.89 20.04 -15.55
N ASP A 376 18.79 19.31 -15.44
CA ASP A 376 18.71 17.90 -15.85
C ASP A 376 18.67 17.70 -17.39
N GLY A 377 18.46 18.78 -18.16
CA GLY A 377 18.27 18.70 -19.60
C GLY A 377 19.37 17.93 -20.33
N ALA A 378 20.64 18.16 -19.98
CA ALA A 378 21.77 17.46 -20.59
C ALA A 378 21.76 15.94 -20.26
N ALA A 379 21.40 15.58 -19.03
CA ALA A 379 21.30 14.17 -18.61
C ALA A 379 20.14 13.47 -19.31
N ILE A 380 18.99 14.14 -19.44
CA ILE A 380 17.81 13.62 -20.16
C ILE A 380 18.16 13.35 -21.63
N GLU A 381 18.80 14.31 -22.30
CA GLU A 381 19.20 14.16 -23.72
C GLU A 381 20.19 13.00 -23.90
N GLU A 382 21.18 12.87 -23.01
CA GLU A 382 22.18 11.79 -23.07
C GLU A 382 21.56 10.41 -22.83
N ILE A 383 20.69 10.28 -21.80
CA ILE A 383 19.99 9.03 -21.51
C ILE A 383 19.04 8.67 -22.67
N ALA A 384 18.26 9.63 -23.17
CA ALA A 384 17.37 9.40 -24.30
C ALA A 384 18.13 8.97 -25.55
N ARG A 385 19.22 9.63 -25.89
CA ARG A 385 20.06 9.31 -27.06
C ARG A 385 20.65 7.90 -26.97
N THR A 386 21.01 7.45 -25.76
CA THR A 386 21.68 6.17 -25.54
C THR A 386 20.68 5.02 -25.44
N GLN A 387 19.59 5.21 -24.72
CA GLN A 387 18.63 4.13 -24.40
C GLN A 387 17.43 4.10 -25.36
N GLU A 388 17.01 5.28 -25.85
CA GLU A 388 15.82 5.47 -26.69
C GLU A 388 16.13 6.32 -27.94
N PRO A 389 17.11 5.96 -28.77
CA PRO A 389 17.55 6.80 -29.89
C PRO A 389 16.39 7.14 -30.85
N ALA A 390 15.50 6.22 -31.14
CA ALA A 390 14.37 6.43 -32.03
C ALA A 390 13.32 7.44 -31.51
N SER A 391 13.24 7.65 -30.21
CA SER A 391 12.35 8.63 -29.59
C SER A 391 13.09 9.91 -29.15
N SER A 392 14.40 9.97 -29.23
CA SER A 392 15.23 11.03 -28.62
C SER A 392 14.83 12.43 -29.10
N ALA A 393 14.58 12.62 -30.39
CA ALA A 393 14.15 13.91 -30.95
C ALA A 393 12.77 14.34 -30.41
N VAL A 394 11.84 13.41 -30.28
CA VAL A 394 10.52 13.64 -29.70
C VAL A 394 10.64 13.99 -28.21
N LEU A 395 11.46 13.26 -27.45
CA LEU A 395 11.70 13.52 -26.04
C LEU A 395 12.36 14.87 -25.79
N ALA A 396 13.28 15.30 -26.65
CA ALA A 396 13.83 16.64 -26.63
C ALA A 396 12.76 17.72 -26.87
N ALA A 397 11.78 17.46 -27.73
CA ALA A 397 10.64 18.37 -27.93
C ALA A 397 9.74 18.42 -26.68
N TRP A 398 9.49 17.30 -26.04
CA TRP A 398 8.77 17.22 -24.76
C TRP A 398 9.49 18.03 -23.68
N TRP A 399 10.80 17.84 -23.50
CA TRP A 399 11.58 18.59 -22.51
C TRP A 399 11.47 20.10 -22.70
N ARG A 400 11.59 20.59 -23.92
CA ARG A 400 11.48 22.02 -24.24
C ARG A 400 10.09 22.60 -23.99
N ARG A 401 9.01 21.82 -24.22
CA ARG A 401 7.63 22.31 -24.18
C ARG A 401 6.93 22.02 -22.85
N LEU A 402 7.27 20.93 -22.20
CA LEU A 402 6.59 20.46 -20.99
C LEU A 402 7.59 19.79 -20.02
N PRO A 403 8.62 20.52 -19.54
CA PRO A 403 9.66 19.94 -18.66
C PRO A 403 9.07 19.34 -17.37
N ARG A 404 7.95 19.88 -16.87
CA ARG A 404 7.26 19.34 -15.69
C ARG A 404 6.71 17.92 -15.85
N ALA A 405 6.64 17.39 -17.06
CA ALA A 405 6.24 16.02 -17.35
C ALA A 405 7.35 14.99 -17.03
N PHE A 406 8.58 15.45 -16.82
CA PHE A 406 9.72 14.59 -16.57
C PHE A 406 9.92 14.36 -15.08
N ARG A 407 10.19 13.11 -14.74
CA ARG A 407 10.61 12.64 -13.42
C ARG A 407 11.94 11.91 -13.55
N MET A 408 12.90 12.27 -12.70
CA MET A 408 14.27 11.76 -12.78
C MET A 408 14.48 10.64 -11.74
N ALA A 409 14.94 9.50 -12.20
CA ALA A 409 15.47 8.47 -11.32
C ALA A 409 16.96 8.75 -11.03
N ARG A 410 17.31 8.79 -9.74
CA ARG A 410 18.67 9.08 -9.28
C ARG A 410 19.20 7.97 -8.39
N ASP A 411 20.51 7.78 -8.42
CA ASP A 411 21.19 6.92 -7.48
C ASP A 411 21.47 7.62 -6.13
N GLN A 412 22.08 6.92 -5.19
CA GLN A 412 22.42 7.44 -3.87
C GLN A 412 23.39 8.64 -3.90
N SER A 413 24.12 8.85 -5.00
CA SER A 413 25.00 10.01 -5.17
C SER A 413 24.26 11.24 -5.72
N GLY A 414 23.00 11.06 -6.16
CA GLY A 414 22.20 12.07 -6.83
C GLY A 414 22.38 12.10 -8.36
N ALA A 415 23.19 11.16 -8.91
CA ALA A 415 23.39 11.08 -10.35
C ALA A 415 22.13 10.57 -11.05
N ALA A 416 21.77 11.17 -12.20
CA ALA A 416 20.67 10.74 -13.03
C ALA A 416 20.99 9.39 -13.68
N VAL A 417 20.12 8.39 -13.46
CA VAL A 417 20.26 7.01 -13.96
C VAL A 417 19.06 6.56 -14.79
N GLY A 418 18.05 7.40 -14.91
CA GLY A 418 16.85 7.14 -15.69
C GLY A 418 15.86 8.29 -15.58
N PHE A 419 14.79 8.22 -16.31
CA PHE A 419 13.66 9.14 -16.20
C PHE A 419 12.38 8.50 -16.75
N TYR A 420 11.24 9.07 -16.43
CA TYR A 420 10.01 8.78 -17.14
C TYR A 420 9.26 10.08 -17.49
N VAL A 421 8.37 10.00 -18.48
CA VAL A 421 7.62 11.15 -19.00
C VAL A 421 6.14 10.86 -18.88
N VAL A 422 5.46 11.61 -18.03
CA VAL A 422 4.02 11.48 -17.80
C VAL A 422 3.39 12.87 -17.74
N ALA A 423 2.23 13.03 -18.38
CA ALA A 423 1.46 14.27 -18.35
C ALA A 423 -0.03 13.98 -18.31
N GLU A 424 -0.83 14.93 -17.82
CA GLU A 424 -2.26 14.88 -18.09
C GLU A 424 -2.51 15.14 -19.56
N MET A 425 -3.47 14.40 -20.10
CA MET A 425 -3.80 14.52 -21.52
C MET A 425 -4.22 15.96 -21.90
N ASP A 426 -4.79 16.71 -20.96
CA ASP A 426 -5.21 18.09 -21.17
C ASP A 426 -4.04 19.10 -21.18
N ASP A 427 -2.89 18.75 -20.64
CA ASP A 427 -1.66 19.56 -20.69
C ASP A 427 -0.98 19.53 -22.08
N LEU A 428 -1.34 18.56 -22.92
CA LEU A 428 -0.70 18.38 -24.22
C LEU A 428 -1.16 19.45 -25.22
N THR A 429 -0.27 20.36 -25.55
CA THR A 429 -0.53 21.44 -26.54
C THR A 429 -0.62 20.89 -27.96
N HIS A 430 -1.28 21.62 -28.84
CA HIS A 430 -1.35 21.27 -30.27
C HIS A 430 0.04 21.09 -30.89
N ALA A 431 0.98 22.01 -30.59
CA ALA A 431 2.34 21.92 -31.09
C ALA A 431 3.08 20.65 -30.65
N LEU A 432 2.84 20.16 -29.40
CA LEU A 432 3.43 18.92 -28.94
C LEU A 432 2.81 17.71 -29.64
N LEU A 433 1.50 17.74 -29.88
CA LEU A 433 0.79 16.68 -30.61
C LEU A 433 1.20 16.61 -32.11
N GLU A 434 1.68 17.72 -32.70
CA GLU A 434 2.25 17.71 -34.06
C GLU A 434 3.62 17.01 -34.07
N GLU A 435 4.43 17.17 -33.04
CA GLU A 435 5.77 16.61 -32.93
C GLU A 435 5.75 15.15 -32.41
N ASP A 436 4.70 14.72 -31.67
CA ASP A 436 4.58 13.36 -31.17
C ASP A 436 3.35 12.64 -31.77
N PRO A 437 3.54 11.80 -32.79
CA PRO A 437 2.43 11.08 -33.43
C PRO A 437 1.78 10.02 -32.51
N ILE A 438 2.49 9.54 -31.47
CA ILE A 438 1.94 8.59 -30.49
C ILE A 438 0.96 9.33 -29.57
N ALA A 439 1.37 10.48 -29.05
CA ALA A 439 0.50 11.33 -28.23
C ALA A 439 -0.75 11.75 -29.01
N ARG A 440 -0.61 12.04 -30.30
CA ARG A 440 -1.72 12.34 -31.20
C ARG A 440 -2.68 11.15 -31.34
N GLN A 441 -2.16 9.95 -31.56
CA GLN A 441 -2.98 8.72 -31.64
C GLN A 441 -3.82 8.52 -30.37
N CYS A 442 -3.21 8.68 -29.20
CA CYS A 442 -3.91 8.58 -27.90
C CYS A 442 -4.98 9.67 -27.74
N ARG A 443 -4.67 10.92 -28.11
CA ARG A 443 -5.63 12.04 -28.08
C ARG A 443 -6.81 11.81 -29.02
N ASP A 444 -6.57 11.29 -30.22
CA ASP A 444 -7.63 10.99 -31.18
C ASP A 444 -8.49 9.81 -30.71
N HIS A 445 -7.90 8.84 -30.01
CA HIS A 445 -8.68 7.77 -29.35
C HIS A 445 -9.55 8.37 -28.23
N LEU A 446 -9.01 9.24 -27.38
CA LEU A 446 -9.77 9.89 -26.29
C LEU A 446 -10.96 10.71 -26.84
N ARG A 447 -10.78 11.41 -27.96
CA ARG A 447 -11.88 12.14 -28.61
C ARG A 447 -13.00 11.23 -29.12
N ARG A 448 -12.66 10.03 -29.59
CA ARG A 448 -13.66 9.03 -30.06
C ARG A 448 -14.30 8.26 -28.89
N SER A 449 -13.58 8.10 -27.81
CA SER A 449 -14.03 7.41 -26.59
C SER A 449 -13.76 8.30 -25.38
N PRO A 450 -14.55 9.37 -25.17
CA PRO A 450 -14.31 10.33 -24.10
C PRO A 450 -14.57 9.71 -22.72
N VAL A 451 -13.87 10.23 -21.72
CA VAL A 451 -14.15 9.95 -20.29
C VAL A 451 -15.22 10.92 -19.78
N PRO A 452 -15.93 10.59 -18.70
CA PRO A 452 -16.88 11.51 -18.08
C PRO A 452 -16.23 12.85 -17.69
N CYS A 453 -17.02 13.92 -17.73
CA CYS A 453 -16.53 15.27 -17.36
C CYS A 453 -15.96 15.31 -15.94
N GLY A 454 -14.88 16.05 -15.73
CA GLY A 454 -14.20 16.16 -14.44
C GLY A 454 -13.29 14.98 -14.10
N ARG A 455 -13.19 13.96 -14.95
CA ARG A 455 -12.26 12.85 -14.78
C ARG A 455 -10.95 13.12 -15.48
N ARG A 456 -9.85 12.71 -14.83
CA ARG A 456 -8.47 12.93 -15.30
C ARG A 456 -7.99 11.76 -16.17
N VAL A 457 -7.17 12.08 -17.15
CA VAL A 457 -6.57 11.12 -18.07
C VAL A 457 -5.07 11.38 -18.13
N LEU A 458 -4.27 10.37 -17.80
CA LEU A 458 -2.81 10.42 -17.93
C LEU A 458 -2.36 9.85 -19.27
N PHE A 459 -1.24 10.39 -19.75
CA PHE A 459 -0.43 9.82 -20.80
C PHE A 459 0.96 9.56 -20.28
N ASP A 460 1.27 8.30 -20.05
CA ASP A 460 2.58 7.78 -19.74
C ASP A 460 3.30 7.50 -21.05
N ARG A 461 4.18 8.45 -21.41
CA ARG A 461 4.80 8.47 -22.73
C ARG A 461 5.94 7.47 -22.85
N ILE A 462 6.75 7.33 -21.82
CA ILE A 462 7.91 6.45 -21.82
C ILE A 462 8.55 6.36 -20.43
N GLU A 463 9.13 5.21 -20.15
CA GLU A 463 9.98 4.94 -19.01
C GLU A 463 11.38 4.55 -19.52
N VAL A 464 12.42 5.24 -19.08
CA VAL A 464 13.79 5.03 -19.56
C VAL A 464 14.73 4.83 -18.37
N ALA A 465 15.41 3.68 -18.34
CA ALA A 465 16.41 3.34 -17.33
C ALA A 465 17.74 2.98 -17.96
N THR A 466 18.85 3.37 -17.34
CA THR A 466 20.18 2.91 -17.73
C THR A 466 20.39 1.49 -17.19
N GLY A 467 20.93 0.59 -18.04
CA GLY A 467 21.22 -0.81 -17.65
C GLY A 467 20.34 -1.84 -18.34
N ALA A 468 20.50 -3.09 -17.95
CA ALA A 468 19.70 -4.20 -18.52
C ALA A 468 18.32 -4.30 -17.87
N ASP A 469 17.32 -4.64 -18.66
CA ASP A 469 15.94 -4.88 -18.23
C ASP A 469 15.78 -6.34 -17.75
N PRO A 470 15.06 -6.65 -16.62
CA PRO A 470 14.51 -5.71 -15.63
C PRO A 470 15.59 -5.15 -14.70
N SER A 471 15.49 -3.87 -14.34
CA SER A 471 16.47 -3.20 -13.50
C SER A 471 15.85 -2.63 -12.21
N PRO A 472 16.63 -2.50 -11.12
CA PRO A 472 16.16 -1.82 -9.91
C PRO A 472 15.78 -0.36 -10.14
N ILE A 473 16.33 0.29 -11.17
CA ILE A 473 15.99 1.66 -11.58
C ILE A 473 14.56 1.69 -12.11
N GLN A 474 14.22 0.73 -12.97
CA GLN A 474 12.87 0.61 -13.52
C GLN A 474 11.83 0.33 -12.43
N ALA A 475 12.18 -0.52 -11.44
CA ALA A 475 11.32 -0.76 -10.29
C ALA A 475 11.05 0.55 -9.51
N ALA A 476 12.05 1.41 -9.31
CA ALA A 476 11.86 2.71 -8.66
C ALA A 476 10.97 3.66 -9.47
N ILE A 477 11.14 3.68 -10.80
CA ILE A 477 10.29 4.45 -11.73
C ILE A 477 8.84 3.98 -11.63
N LEU A 478 8.59 2.67 -11.72
CA LEU A 478 7.25 2.09 -11.63
C LEU A 478 6.58 2.38 -10.28
N LEU A 479 7.35 2.34 -9.19
CA LEU A 479 6.84 2.67 -7.86
C LEU A 479 6.36 4.12 -7.78
N ASP A 480 7.14 5.07 -8.29
CA ASP A 480 6.75 6.48 -8.30
C ASP A 480 5.57 6.75 -9.24
N LEU A 481 5.51 6.10 -10.39
CA LEU A 481 4.37 6.17 -11.30
C LEU A 481 3.08 5.68 -10.62
N LYS A 482 3.13 4.57 -9.87
CA LYS A 482 1.98 4.07 -9.09
C LYS A 482 1.58 5.02 -7.96
N ARG A 483 2.55 5.65 -7.30
CA ARG A 483 2.29 6.72 -6.33
C ARG A 483 1.50 7.86 -6.97
N MET A 484 1.88 8.29 -8.17
CA MET A 484 1.15 9.32 -8.92
C MET A 484 -0.29 8.89 -9.23
N TYR A 485 -0.55 7.63 -9.57
CA TYR A 485 -1.92 7.15 -9.78
C TYR A 485 -2.75 7.28 -8.50
N LEU A 486 -2.18 6.97 -7.35
CA LEU A 486 -2.85 7.13 -6.05
C LEU A 486 -3.14 8.60 -5.72
N GLU A 487 -2.21 9.51 -6.03
CA GLU A 487 -2.42 10.95 -5.82
C GLU A 487 -3.58 11.53 -6.64
N LEU A 488 -3.82 10.97 -7.83
CA LEU A 488 -4.85 11.44 -8.74
C LEU A 488 -6.23 10.79 -8.49
N ARG A 489 -6.33 9.86 -7.55
CA ARG A 489 -7.61 9.30 -7.16
C ARG A 489 -8.46 10.33 -6.36
N PRO A 490 -9.79 10.31 -6.39
CA PRO A 490 -10.63 9.35 -7.13
C PRO A 490 -10.86 9.73 -8.59
N ASP A 491 -10.23 10.77 -9.11
CA ASP A 491 -10.58 11.37 -10.40
C ASP A 491 -9.86 10.73 -11.60
N LEU A 492 -8.75 10.00 -11.37
CA LEU A 492 -8.05 9.30 -12.44
C LEU A 492 -8.93 8.22 -13.05
N ARG A 493 -9.23 8.35 -14.33
CA ARG A 493 -10.13 7.46 -15.05
C ARG A 493 -9.42 6.57 -16.05
N ARG A 494 -8.42 7.11 -16.75
CA ARG A 494 -7.72 6.40 -17.81
C ARG A 494 -6.25 6.75 -17.84
N VAL A 495 -5.43 5.76 -18.15
CA VAL A 495 -4.01 5.95 -18.44
C VAL A 495 -3.72 5.40 -19.83
N TYR A 496 -3.08 6.18 -20.67
CA TYR A 496 -2.47 5.71 -21.90
C TYR A 496 -1.01 5.42 -21.64
N THR A 497 -0.53 4.31 -22.18
CA THR A 497 0.88 3.91 -22.10
C THR A 497 1.40 3.45 -23.46
N VAL A 498 2.70 3.37 -23.61
CA VAL A 498 3.38 3.06 -24.87
C VAL A 498 4.44 2.01 -24.63
N ASP A 499 4.51 1.00 -25.49
CA ASP A 499 5.56 -0.01 -25.45
C ASP A 499 6.06 -0.32 -26.87
N ARG A 500 7.26 -0.89 -26.98
CA ARG A 500 7.79 -1.46 -28.21
C ARG A 500 7.14 -2.80 -28.55
N GLU A 501 6.68 -3.50 -27.52
CA GLU A 501 5.94 -4.75 -27.66
C GLU A 501 4.44 -4.51 -27.62
N ARG A 502 3.70 -5.28 -28.41
CA ARG A 502 2.25 -5.26 -28.36
C ARG A 502 1.76 -6.00 -27.13
N VAL A 503 0.75 -5.48 -26.48
CA VAL A 503 0.04 -6.19 -25.40
C VAL A 503 -0.61 -7.45 -25.99
N GLU A 504 -0.08 -8.61 -25.63
CA GLU A 504 -0.60 -9.91 -26.06
C GLU A 504 -1.58 -10.49 -25.02
N PRO A 505 -2.58 -11.26 -25.46
CA PRO A 505 -3.48 -11.96 -24.55
C PRO A 505 -2.69 -12.89 -23.60
N GLY A 506 -2.94 -12.79 -22.30
CA GLY A 506 -2.24 -13.57 -21.27
C GLY A 506 -0.92 -12.96 -20.77
N SER A 507 -0.44 -11.88 -21.38
CA SER A 507 0.72 -11.14 -20.85
C SER A 507 0.41 -10.52 -19.47
N THR A 508 1.46 -10.12 -18.74
CA THR A 508 1.31 -9.38 -17.47
C THR A 508 0.50 -8.10 -17.66
N TRP A 509 0.70 -7.40 -18.77
CA TRP A 509 -0.07 -6.20 -19.11
C TRP A 509 -1.56 -6.48 -19.25
N ALA A 510 -1.93 -7.57 -19.94
CA ALA A 510 -3.34 -7.99 -20.08
C ALA A 510 -3.95 -8.40 -18.73
N GLN A 511 -3.18 -9.04 -17.84
CA GLN A 511 -3.61 -9.35 -16.46
C GLN A 511 -3.88 -8.10 -15.63
N LEU A 512 -3.23 -6.98 -15.96
CA LEU A 512 -3.45 -5.66 -15.37
C LEU A 512 -4.61 -4.89 -16.02
N PHE A 513 -5.33 -5.50 -16.95
CA PHE A 513 -6.40 -4.87 -17.76
C PHE A 513 -5.92 -3.74 -18.66
N ILE A 514 -4.66 -3.81 -19.11
CA ILE A 514 -4.13 -2.93 -20.13
C ILE A 514 -4.49 -3.51 -21.49
N GLU A 515 -5.16 -2.71 -22.32
CA GLU A 515 -5.68 -3.11 -23.62
C GLU A 515 -4.94 -2.36 -24.74
N PRO A 516 -4.56 -3.04 -25.84
CA PRO A 516 -3.93 -2.36 -26.97
C PRO A 516 -4.90 -1.40 -27.63
N LEU A 517 -4.43 -0.22 -28.03
CA LEU A 517 -5.25 0.68 -28.83
C LEU A 517 -5.48 0.12 -30.25
N PRO A 518 -6.68 0.33 -30.82
CA PRO A 518 -6.95 -0.05 -32.19
C PRO A 518 -6.12 0.80 -33.15
N GLY A 519 -5.55 0.18 -34.18
CA GLY A 519 -4.77 0.81 -35.23
C GLY A 519 -3.39 0.21 -35.42
N ALA A 520 -2.64 0.77 -36.37
CA ALA A 520 -1.27 0.36 -36.62
C ALA A 520 -0.33 0.99 -35.60
N PRO A 521 0.82 0.34 -35.28
CA PRO A 521 1.84 0.95 -34.46
C PRO A 521 2.42 2.19 -35.11
N VAL A 522 2.83 3.16 -34.30
CA VAL A 522 3.51 4.35 -34.78
C VAL A 522 4.97 4.03 -35.02
N GLN A 523 5.47 4.39 -36.22
CA GLN A 523 6.88 4.22 -36.57
C GLN A 523 7.66 5.50 -36.27
N LEU A 524 8.70 5.37 -35.43
CA LEU A 524 9.70 6.43 -35.19
C LEU A 524 11.07 5.86 -35.57
N GLU A 525 11.73 6.45 -36.54
CA GLU A 525 13.05 6.02 -37.02
C GLU A 525 13.17 4.50 -37.28
N GLY A 526 12.10 3.87 -37.76
CA GLY A 526 12.05 2.44 -38.07
C GLY A 526 11.71 1.53 -36.87
N VAL A 527 11.52 2.09 -35.67
CA VAL A 527 11.06 1.35 -34.48
C VAL A 527 9.54 1.50 -34.33
N ALA A 528 8.85 0.37 -34.14
CA ALA A 528 7.41 0.33 -33.91
C ALA A 528 7.09 0.60 -32.44
N TYR A 529 6.15 1.50 -32.19
CA TYR A 529 5.62 1.80 -30.86
C TYR A 529 4.12 1.51 -30.84
N HIS A 530 3.68 0.73 -29.85
CA HIS A 530 2.32 0.30 -29.65
C HIS A 530 1.70 1.07 -28.50
N ALA A 531 0.68 1.84 -28.78
CA ALA A 531 -0.08 2.50 -27.74
C ALA A 531 -1.10 1.54 -27.14
N ALA A 532 -1.26 1.62 -25.82
CA ALA A 532 -2.22 0.85 -25.05
C ALA A 532 -2.94 1.75 -24.03
N MET A 533 -4.00 1.26 -23.44
CA MET A 533 -4.72 2.00 -22.41
C MET A 533 -5.13 1.11 -21.25
N LEU A 534 -5.14 1.71 -20.07
CA LEU A 534 -5.74 1.19 -18.85
C LEU A 534 -6.98 2.02 -18.52
N ASP A 535 -8.16 1.43 -18.58
CA ASP A 535 -9.38 2.05 -18.05
C ASP A 535 -9.59 1.59 -16.61
N LEU A 536 -9.39 2.52 -15.67
CA LEU A 536 -9.49 2.25 -14.23
C LEU A 536 -10.94 2.04 -13.76
N GLY A 537 -11.91 2.43 -14.58
CA GLY A 537 -13.32 2.37 -14.21
C GLY A 537 -13.75 3.55 -13.34
N PRO A 538 -15.02 3.56 -12.91
CA PRO A 538 -15.61 4.67 -12.17
C PRO A 538 -15.03 4.82 -10.76
N ALA A 539 -14.59 3.73 -10.14
CA ALA A 539 -13.97 3.72 -8.83
C ALA A 539 -12.43 3.97 -8.89
N SER A 540 -11.91 4.44 -10.03
CA SER A 540 -10.51 4.83 -10.19
C SER A 540 -9.54 3.70 -9.84
N VAL A 541 -8.41 4.03 -9.23
CA VAL A 541 -7.33 3.10 -8.85
C VAL A 541 -7.83 1.98 -7.94
N ASP A 542 -8.65 2.32 -6.94
CA ASP A 542 -9.15 1.35 -5.95
C ASP A 542 -10.03 0.27 -6.62
N GLY A 543 -10.90 0.67 -7.55
CA GLY A 543 -11.72 -0.27 -8.32
C GLY A 543 -10.90 -1.14 -9.28
N TRP A 544 -9.88 -0.57 -9.90
CA TRP A 544 -8.95 -1.33 -10.71
C TRP A 544 -8.20 -2.39 -9.90
N LEU A 545 -7.65 -2.01 -8.74
CA LEU A 545 -6.93 -2.93 -7.86
C LEU A 545 -7.84 -4.06 -7.37
N ALA A 546 -9.09 -3.74 -7.00
CA ALA A 546 -10.06 -4.77 -6.62
C ALA A 546 -10.32 -5.77 -7.76
N ARG A 547 -10.41 -5.30 -9.02
CA ARG A 547 -10.54 -6.17 -10.21
C ARG A 547 -9.30 -7.04 -10.43
N VAL A 548 -8.10 -6.49 -10.26
CA VAL A 548 -6.85 -7.25 -10.40
C VAL A 548 -6.81 -8.40 -9.37
N VAL A 549 -7.15 -8.11 -8.11
CA VAL A 549 -7.22 -9.14 -7.05
C VAL A 549 -8.28 -10.19 -7.38
N ALA A 550 -9.47 -9.77 -7.80
CA ALA A 550 -10.56 -10.69 -8.17
C ALA A 550 -10.15 -11.62 -9.32
N SER A 551 -9.49 -11.07 -10.34
CA SER A 551 -9.00 -11.84 -11.50
C SER A 551 -7.94 -12.87 -11.08
N GLU A 552 -6.97 -12.48 -10.24
CA GLU A 552 -5.95 -13.40 -9.73
C GLU A 552 -6.54 -14.51 -8.88
N LEU A 553 -7.51 -14.17 -8.04
CA LEU A 553 -8.23 -15.15 -7.21
C LEU A 553 -9.23 -16.00 -8.01
N GLN A 554 -9.38 -15.75 -9.30
CA GLN A 554 -10.38 -16.40 -10.16
C GLN A 554 -11.80 -16.32 -9.54
N ILE A 555 -12.08 -15.18 -8.92
CA ILE A 555 -13.42 -14.88 -8.43
C ILE A 555 -14.20 -14.52 -9.68
N GLU A 556 -15.21 -15.33 -10.02
CA GLU A 556 -16.19 -14.91 -11.00
C GLU A 556 -16.79 -13.61 -10.49
N ASP A 557 -16.65 -12.57 -11.29
CA ASP A 557 -17.19 -11.27 -10.95
C ASP A 557 -18.72 -11.46 -10.87
N ASP A 558 -19.27 -11.40 -9.66
CA ASP A 558 -20.73 -11.36 -9.45
C ASP A 558 -21.32 -10.03 -10.02
N SER A 559 -20.48 -9.22 -10.66
CA SER A 559 -20.91 -8.08 -11.44
C SER A 559 -21.84 -8.56 -12.54
N ILE A 560 -23.10 -8.24 -12.38
CA ILE A 560 -24.09 -8.50 -13.40
C ILE A 560 -23.88 -7.67 -14.67
N LEU A 561 -22.91 -6.75 -14.69
CA LEU A 561 -22.66 -5.80 -15.76
C LEU A 561 -21.24 -5.92 -16.32
N ASP A 562 -21.13 -6.41 -17.56
CA ASP A 562 -19.92 -6.29 -18.37
C ASP A 562 -19.83 -4.87 -18.93
N VAL A 563 -19.02 -4.04 -18.27
CA VAL A 563 -18.89 -2.62 -18.65
C VAL A 563 -18.21 -2.45 -20.00
N ALA A 564 -17.27 -3.33 -20.35
CA ALA A 564 -16.52 -3.25 -21.60
C ALA A 564 -17.41 -3.57 -22.81
N GLN A 565 -18.24 -4.59 -22.67
CA GLN A 565 -19.16 -5.02 -23.74
C GLN A 565 -20.55 -4.37 -23.64
N ARG A 566 -20.82 -3.61 -22.59
CA ARG A 566 -22.13 -3.02 -22.25
C ARG A 566 -23.25 -4.06 -22.18
N GLN A 567 -22.93 -5.21 -21.62
CA GLN A 567 -23.83 -6.36 -21.52
C GLN A 567 -24.14 -6.70 -20.08
N LEU A 568 -25.33 -7.21 -19.84
CA LEU A 568 -25.72 -7.85 -18.60
C LEU A 568 -25.22 -9.31 -18.63
N VAL A 569 -24.56 -9.77 -17.57
CA VAL A 569 -24.07 -11.15 -17.43
C VAL A 569 -24.85 -11.84 -16.32
N LEU A 570 -25.61 -12.87 -16.67
CA LEU A 570 -26.43 -13.63 -15.72
C LEU A 570 -26.19 -15.13 -15.93
N GLY A 571 -25.60 -15.79 -14.95
CA GLY A 571 -25.33 -17.23 -15.02
C GLY A 571 -24.60 -17.65 -16.31
N GLY A 572 -23.61 -16.87 -16.74
CA GLY A 572 -22.86 -17.09 -17.98
C GLY A 572 -23.57 -16.66 -19.27
N ARG A 573 -24.82 -16.19 -19.20
CA ARG A 573 -25.56 -15.65 -20.38
C ARG A 573 -25.29 -14.15 -20.48
N ARG A 574 -24.95 -13.70 -21.69
CA ARG A 574 -24.74 -12.28 -22.03
C ARG A 574 -25.99 -11.72 -22.67
N ILE A 575 -26.49 -10.60 -22.18
CA ILE A 575 -27.69 -9.92 -22.63
C ILE A 575 -27.33 -8.47 -22.97
N ASP A 576 -27.58 -8.08 -24.20
CA ASP A 576 -27.31 -6.73 -24.68
C ASP A 576 -28.17 -5.69 -23.94
N LEU A 577 -27.55 -4.62 -23.53
CA LEU A 577 -28.21 -3.45 -22.94
C LEU A 577 -28.25 -2.30 -23.97
N SER A 578 -29.35 -1.57 -24.02
CA SER A 578 -29.38 -0.30 -24.72
C SER A 578 -28.46 0.70 -23.96
N LYS A 579 -28.09 1.80 -24.63
CA LYS A 579 -27.23 2.82 -24.03
C LYS A 579 -27.76 3.30 -22.67
N LEU A 580 -29.05 3.62 -22.59
CA LEU A 580 -29.69 4.13 -21.36
C LEU A 580 -29.80 3.06 -20.27
N GLU A 581 -30.13 1.82 -20.64
CA GLU A 581 -30.17 0.69 -19.70
C GLU A 581 -28.78 0.45 -19.09
N PHE A 582 -27.75 0.50 -19.92
CA PHE A 582 -26.38 0.35 -19.47
C PHE A 582 -25.97 1.49 -18.52
N GLU A 583 -26.22 2.74 -18.90
CA GLU A 583 -25.83 3.91 -18.09
C GLU A 583 -26.56 3.93 -16.73
N VAL A 584 -27.87 3.63 -16.72
CA VAL A 584 -28.63 3.53 -15.47
C VAL A 584 -28.14 2.40 -14.58
N LEU A 585 -27.98 1.19 -15.14
CA LEU A 585 -27.52 0.04 -14.38
C LEU A 585 -26.08 0.24 -13.88
N ASN A 586 -25.21 0.80 -14.71
CA ASN A 586 -23.85 1.12 -14.36
C ASN A 586 -23.79 2.12 -13.19
N LEU A 587 -24.60 3.19 -13.22
CA LEU A 587 -24.67 4.18 -12.13
C LEU A 587 -25.19 3.55 -10.83
N LEU A 588 -26.18 2.68 -10.91
CA LEU A 588 -26.70 1.96 -9.74
C LEU A 588 -25.68 0.98 -9.16
N CYS A 589 -24.96 0.23 -10.02
CA CYS A 589 -23.90 -0.70 -9.63
C CYS A 589 -22.66 0.01 -9.04
N GLN A 590 -22.43 1.28 -9.38
CA GLN A 590 -21.36 2.10 -8.79
C GLN A 590 -21.65 2.48 -7.33
N HIS A 591 -22.91 2.42 -6.91
CA HIS A 591 -23.37 2.79 -5.57
C HIS A 591 -24.15 1.66 -4.91
N PRO A 592 -23.55 0.45 -4.75
CA PRO A 592 -24.27 -0.71 -4.23
C PRO A 592 -24.79 -0.41 -2.80
N GLY A 593 -26.04 -0.77 -2.56
CA GLY A 593 -26.70 -0.55 -1.27
C GLY A 593 -27.08 0.91 -0.97
N ARG A 594 -26.67 1.89 -1.79
CA ARG A 594 -27.05 3.30 -1.64
C ARG A 594 -28.20 3.67 -2.57
N VAL A 595 -29.02 4.60 -2.12
CA VAL A 595 -30.09 5.15 -2.94
C VAL A 595 -29.49 6.18 -3.89
N VAL A 596 -29.63 5.96 -5.19
CA VAL A 596 -29.33 6.97 -6.21
C VAL A 596 -30.61 7.78 -6.43
N GLU A 597 -30.52 9.07 -6.16
CA GLU A 597 -31.66 9.97 -6.28
C GLU A 597 -32.11 10.11 -7.73
N ARG A 598 -33.40 10.34 -7.92
CA ARG A 598 -33.99 10.52 -9.24
C ARG A 598 -33.37 11.69 -10.02
N SER A 599 -33.08 12.79 -9.32
CA SER A 599 -32.37 13.95 -9.85
C SER A 599 -30.96 13.61 -10.34
N ALA A 600 -30.22 12.79 -9.58
CA ALA A 600 -28.89 12.32 -9.98
C ALA A 600 -28.96 11.45 -11.24
N LEU A 601 -29.93 10.51 -11.31
CA LEU A 601 -30.13 9.70 -12.51
C LEU A 601 -30.42 10.54 -13.74
N LEU A 602 -31.32 11.54 -13.65
CA LEU A 602 -31.66 12.44 -14.77
C LEU A 602 -30.46 13.26 -15.22
N ARG A 603 -29.71 13.81 -14.29
CA ARG A 603 -28.53 14.63 -14.60
C ARG A 603 -27.43 13.80 -15.23
N ASP A 604 -27.08 12.66 -14.61
CA ASP A 604 -25.87 11.92 -14.95
C ASP A 604 -26.07 11.00 -16.18
N VAL A 605 -27.29 10.59 -16.48
CA VAL A 605 -27.62 9.70 -17.63
C VAL A 605 -28.26 10.47 -18.79
N TRP A 606 -29.13 11.43 -18.51
CA TRP A 606 -29.86 12.18 -19.55
C TRP A 606 -29.37 13.60 -19.77
N GLY A 607 -28.57 14.16 -18.83
CA GLY A 607 -28.07 15.53 -18.92
C GLY A 607 -29.12 16.61 -18.62
N TYR A 608 -30.22 16.27 -17.92
CA TYR A 608 -31.28 17.21 -17.55
C TYR A 608 -31.22 17.59 -16.09
N ASP A 609 -31.31 18.89 -15.81
CA ASP A 609 -31.39 19.42 -14.44
C ASP A 609 -32.82 19.51 -13.89
N ASP A 610 -33.87 19.16 -14.68
CA ASP A 610 -35.26 19.40 -14.33
C ASP A 610 -35.99 18.13 -13.87
N THR A 611 -36.70 18.28 -12.76
CA THR A 611 -37.52 17.24 -12.10
C THR A 611 -38.94 17.10 -12.69
N GLY A 612 -39.22 17.69 -13.84
CA GLY A 612 -40.54 17.68 -14.47
C GLY A 612 -40.94 16.29 -14.95
N GLY A 613 -41.80 15.64 -14.22
CA GLY A 613 -42.76 14.56 -14.53
C GLY A 613 -42.50 13.51 -15.63
N SER A 614 -41.27 13.26 -16.02
CA SER A 614 -40.93 12.34 -17.10
C SER A 614 -40.81 10.90 -16.57
N ASN A 615 -41.56 9.95 -17.15
CA ASN A 615 -41.52 8.51 -16.83
C ASN A 615 -40.34 7.77 -17.52
N VAL A 616 -39.31 8.49 -17.98
CA VAL A 616 -38.18 7.88 -18.71
C VAL A 616 -37.37 6.93 -17.85
N ILE A 617 -37.14 7.29 -16.58
CA ILE A 617 -36.39 6.43 -15.65
C ILE A 617 -37.16 5.14 -15.41
N GLU A 618 -38.47 5.24 -15.14
CA GLU A 618 -39.35 4.09 -14.87
C GLU A 618 -39.33 3.09 -16.02
N SER A 619 -39.41 3.58 -17.24
CA SER A 619 -39.39 2.71 -18.42
C SER A 619 -38.08 1.93 -18.56
N VAL A 620 -36.96 2.58 -18.26
CA VAL A 620 -35.63 1.95 -18.26
C VAL A 620 -35.51 0.93 -17.11
N ILE A 621 -35.95 1.28 -15.91
CA ILE A 621 -35.95 0.38 -14.75
C ILE A 621 -36.83 -0.85 -14.99
N VAL A 622 -38.02 -0.69 -15.58
CA VAL A 622 -38.89 -1.83 -15.95
C VAL A 622 -38.20 -2.74 -16.96
N SER A 623 -37.54 -2.17 -17.98
CA SER A 623 -36.81 -2.94 -18.95
C SER A 623 -35.61 -3.69 -18.36
N LEU A 624 -34.85 -3.02 -17.46
CA LEU A 624 -33.74 -3.64 -16.72
C LEU A 624 -34.22 -4.79 -15.85
N ARG A 625 -35.29 -4.61 -15.07
CA ARG A 625 -35.87 -5.67 -14.24
C ARG A 625 -36.31 -6.87 -15.07
N ARG A 626 -36.90 -6.64 -16.22
CA ARG A 626 -37.28 -7.73 -17.15
C ARG A 626 -36.05 -8.50 -17.64
N LYS A 627 -34.94 -7.82 -17.97
CA LYS A 627 -33.68 -8.43 -18.40
C LYS A 627 -32.96 -9.15 -17.26
N LEU A 628 -33.07 -8.65 -16.03
CA LEU A 628 -32.53 -9.28 -14.81
C LEU A 628 -33.25 -10.58 -14.41
N GLY A 629 -34.51 -10.77 -14.84
CA GLY A 629 -35.26 -11.99 -14.54
C GLY A 629 -35.43 -12.22 -13.04
N ASP A 630 -34.94 -13.35 -12.54
CA ASP A 630 -35.02 -13.71 -11.12
C ASP A 630 -34.29 -12.72 -10.20
N ARG A 631 -33.32 -11.98 -10.71
CA ARG A 631 -32.57 -10.92 -10.00
C ARG A 631 -33.24 -9.53 -10.10
N ALA A 632 -34.45 -9.43 -10.62
CA ALA A 632 -35.17 -8.14 -10.78
C ALA A 632 -35.34 -7.39 -9.45
N THR A 633 -35.43 -8.10 -8.34
CA THR A 633 -35.56 -7.54 -6.98
C THR A 633 -34.30 -6.82 -6.51
N GLU A 634 -33.16 -7.02 -7.13
CA GLU A 634 -31.93 -6.32 -6.80
C GLU A 634 -31.98 -4.82 -7.15
N ILE A 635 -32.84 -4.42 -8.08
CA ILE A 635 -33.15 -3.01 -8.29
C ILE A 635 -34.38 -2.67 -7.45
N GLU A 636 -34.17 -2.09 -6.28
CA GLU A 636 -35.22 -1.65 -5.36
C GLU A 636 -35.67 -0.23 -5.70
N THR A 637 -36.98 0.01 -5.57
CA THR A 637 -37.55 1.37 -5.63
C THR A 637 -37.68 1.95 -4.22
N VAL A 638 -36.97 3.04 -3.93
CA VAL A 638 -37.14 3.80 -2.70
C VAL A 638 -38.13 4.93 -2.98
N ARG A 639 -39.37 4.74 -2.53
CA ARG A 639 -40.48 5.65 -2.84
C ARG A 639 -40.16 7.11 -2.48
N GLY A 640 -40.39 8.01 -3.43
CA GLY A 640 -40.17 9.45 -3.28
C GLY A 640 -38.70 9.89 -3.31
N VAL A 641 -37.71 8.97 -3.42
CA VAL A 641 -36.29 9.30 -3.41
C VAL A 641 -35.60 8.86 -4.72
N GLY A 642 -35.63 7.57 -5.04
CA GLY A 642 -34.91 7.05 -6.22
C GLY A 642 -34.85 5.53 -6.26
N TYR A 643 -33.72 5.01 -6.69
CA TYR A 643 -33.50 3.58 -6.86
C TYR A 643 -32.22 3.14 -6.17
N ARG A 644 -32.20 1.89 -5.71
CA ARG A 644 -31.05 1.26 -5.07
C ARG A 644 -30.77 -0.09 -5.71
N PHE A 645 -29.50 -0.38 -5.95
CA PHE A 645 -29.06 -1.71 -6.33
C PHE A 645 -28.56 -2.45 -5.10
N SER A 646 -29.20 -3.57 -4.78
CA SER A 646 -28.83 -4.44 -3.65
C SER A 646 -28.53 -5.82 -4.21
N SER A 647 -27.25 -6.19 -4.35
CA SER A 647 -26.88 -7.55 -4.72
C SER A 647 -27.36 -8.50 -3.63
N THR A 648 -28.28 -9.39 -3.95
CA THR A 648 -28.66 -10.49 -3.05
C THR A 648 -27.58 -11.57 -3.22
N VAL A 649 -26.67 -11.67 -2.24
CA VAL A 649 -25.73 -12.80 -2.11
C VAL A 649 -26.44 -13.92 -1.38
#